data_a8301f7cf39d7e41c1e7b2cbae2d4985
#
_entry.id   a8301f7cf39d7e41c1e7b2cbae2d4985
#
_cell.length_a   1.000
_cell.length_b   1.000
_cell.length_c   1.000
_cell.angle_alpha   90.00
_cell.angle_beta   90.00
_cell.angle_gamma   90.00
#
_symmetry.space_group_name_H-M   'P 1'
#
loop_
_entity.id
_entity.type
_entity.pdbx_description
1 polymer ?
#
loop_
_entity_poly.entity_id
_entity_poly.type
_entity_poly.pdbx_seq_one_letter_code
_entity_poly.pdbx_strand_id
1 'polypeptide(L)'
;MNLLEQDIMYLPGVGPRRKDLLSNELGVATYGDLLEYFPYKYVDRTKIYRISELTGDMPFVQIKGHILSFESHELSPRKKRLVAHFTDGTTICDLVWFNGVSYAAKTYLIGKEYVVFGKPGVYNGRIQFTHPDLDDASQLQLNDMGMQPYYVTTERMKKAGVTSRSVEKLTKTLIGKLSQPLPETLPPYITGPLHLISRDEALRKIHYPKTVEDTQRARLRLKFEELFYVQLNILRYASDHRRKYRGYVFGKIGDRFNGFYAHHLPFALTNAQKRVMHEIREDVRSGRQMNRLLQGDVGSGKTLVALMAMLIALDNGFQACIMAPTEILAEQHLQTIQEFLQGMEVRCELLTGIVKGKQRKAVLEGLADGRVDILVGTHAVIEETVQFCRLGLAVVDEQHRFGVAQRAKLWAKSSNPPHILVMTATPIPRTLAMTIYGDLDVSVIDELPPGRKPIVTLHKYDNQLTSLYQGIRKQIQQGRQAYIVFPVIKESEKRDLKDLESGFEALKEVFPDLRLSRVHGKMKSKEKEEEMRRFVSGETQILVATTVIEVGVNVPNASVMVILDAQRFGLSQLHQLRGRVGRGAKQSFCILVTKYELSRETRKRIDIMCETNDGFEIAEADLKLRGPGDLEGTQQSGMAFDLKIADIARDGQLVQMAREQAQKIIDADPTCDRPEYAMLWERLRALRKTNINWAAIS
;
A
#
# COMPACT_ATOMS: atom_id res chain seq x y z
N MET A 1 -23.71 21.12 25.37
CA MET A 1 -23.78 20.42 24.08
C MET A 1 -22.60 20.93 23.25
N ASN A 2 -21.73 20.06 22.80
CA ASN A 2 -20.57 20.48 22.02
C ASN A 2 -21.08 20.96 20.64
N LEU A 3 -20.78 22.21 20.26
CA LEU A 3 -21.24 22.80 19.00
C LEU A 3 -20.88 21.92 17.78
N LEU A 4 -19.77 21.20 17.84
CA LEU A 4 -19.32 20.30 16.76
C LEU A 4 -20.20 19.06 16.60
N GLU A 5 -20.93 18.65 17.63
CA GLU A 5 -21.85 17.49 17.58
C GLU A 5 -23.24 17.89 17.06
N GLN A 6 -23.46 19.18 16.82
CA GLN A 6 -24.75 19.67 16.32
C GLN A 6 -24.98 19.16 14.88
N ASP A 7 -26.22 18.74 14.62
CA ASP A 7 -26.65 18.26 13.30
C ASP A 7 -26.51 19.35 12.25
N ILE A 8 -26.00 18.99 11.08
CA ILE A 8 -25.73 19.90 9.95
C ILE A 8 -27.01 20.61 9.46
N MET A 9 -28.17 20.04 9.72
CA MET A 9 -29.47 20.62 9.32
C MET A 9 -29.69 22.03 9.92
N TYR A 10 -29.11 22.32 11.07
CA TYR A 10 -29.25 23.62 11.74
C TYR A 10 -28.29 24.69 11.20
N LEU A 11 -27.47 24.33 10.23
CA LEU A 11 -26.61 25.32 9.58
C LEU A 11 -27.43 26.10 8.52
N PRO A 12 -27.39 27.45 8.52
CA PRO A 12 -28.04 28.25 7.51
C PRO A 12 -27.64 27.83 6.11
N GLY A 13 -28.65 27.56 5.27
CA GLY A 13 -28.44 27.05 3.91
C GLY A 13 -28.50 25.53 3.79
N VAL A 14 -28.66 24.79 4.90
CA VAL A 14 -28.87 23.32 4.90
C VAL A 14 -30.30 23.03 5.34
N GLY A 15 -31.15 22.63 4.40
CA GLY A 15 -32.48 22.08 4.72
C GLY A 15 -32.44 20.55 4.72
N PRO A 16 -33.56 19.85 5.05
CA PRO A 16 -33.60 18.39 5.17
C PRO A 16 -33.06 17.66 3.93
N ARG A 17 -33.44 18.08 2.73
CA ARG A 17 -32.97 17.47 1.47
C ARG A 17 -31.45 17.61 1.27
N ARG A 18 -30.87 18.76 1.64
CA ARG A 18 -29.41 18.96 1.55
C ARG A 18 -28.67 18.19 2.63
N LYS A 19 -29.23 18.08 3.84
CA LYS A 19 -28.70 17.22 4.91
C LYS A 19 -28.57 15.78 4.41
N ASP A 20 -29.67 15.19 3.91
CA ASP A 20 -29.66 13.81 3.41
C ASP A 20 -28.61 13.60 2.33
N LEU A 21 -28.48 14.58 1.42
CA LEU A 21 -27.50 14.53 0.35
C LEU A 21 -26.06 14.60 0.88
N LEU A 22 -25.77 15.54 1.80
CA LEU A 22 -24.44 15.70 2.41
C LEU A 22 -24.07 14.46 3.23
N SER A 23 -25.01 13.92 3.99
CA SER A 23 -24.79 12.72 4.81
C SER A 23 -24.55 11.46 3.96
N ASN A 24 -25.38 11.23 2.94
CA ASN A 24 -25.29 10.01 2.13
C ASN A 24 -24.14 10.03 1.11
N GLU A 25 -23.79 11.19 0.58
CA GLU A 25 -22.77 11.29 -0.47
C GLU A 25 -21.39 11.67 0.05
N LEU A 26 -21.29 12.38 1.19
CA LEU A 26 -20.02 12.85 1.77
C LEU A 26 -19.76 12.36 3.19
N GLY A 27 -20.72 11.68 3.83
CA GLY A 27 -20.60 11.30 5.23
C GLY A 27 -20.68 12.49 6.21
N VAL A 28 -21.18 13.67 5.77
CA VAL A 28 -21.24 14.89 6.58
C VAL A 28 -22.60 15.02 7.24
N ALA A 29 -22.69 14.67 8.52
CA ALA A 29 -23.92 14.71 9.32
C ALA A 29 -23.92 15.80 10.40
N THR A 30 -22.75 16.21 10.87
CA THR A 30 -22.57 17.18 11.97
C THR A 30 -21.73 18.39 11.53
N TYR A 31 -21.69 19.41 12.37
CA TYR A 31 -20.79 20.56 12.18
C TYR A 31 -19.32 20.12 12.22
N GLY A 32 -18.97 19.17 13.08
CA GLY A 32 -17.63 18.59 13.14
C GLY A 32 -17.23 17.91 11.86
N ASP A 33 -18.14 17.10 11.26
CA ASP A 33 -17.88 16.44 9.98
C ASP A 33 -17.62 17.44 8.85
N LEU A 34 -18.37 18.54 8.81
CA LEU A 34 -18.15 19.59 7.81
C LEU A 34 -16.80 20.27 7.97
N LEU A 35 -16.35 20.56 9.20
CA LEU A 35 -15.01 21.11 9.45
C LEU A 35 -13.87 20.15 9.14
N GLU A 36 -14.12 18.86 9.22
CA GLU A 36 -13.16 17.81 8.87
C GLU A 36 -13.34 17.31 7.43
N TYR A 37 -14.19 17.96 6.62
CA TYR A 37 -14.31 17.72 5.19
C TYR A 37 -13.38 18.67 4.43
N PHE A 38 -12.16 18.22 4.16
CA PHE A 38 -11.06 19.06 3.67
C PHE A 38 -11.11 19.28 2.16
N PRO A 39 -10.67 20.47 1.68
CA PRO A 39 -10.54 20.74 0.25
C PRO A 39 -9.40 19.91 -0.35
N TYR A 40 -9.62 19.35 -1.54
CA TYR A 40 -8.63 18.55 -2.25
C TYR A 40 -7.60 19.38 -3.01
N LYS A 41 -7.98 20.62 -3.41
CA LYS A 41 -7.08 21.57 -4.07
C LYS A 41 -7.45 23.00 -3.73
N TYR A 42 -6.52 23.91 -3.99
CA TYR A 42 -6.72 25.35 -3.91
C TYR A 42 -6.39 25.98 -5.23
N VAL A 43 -7.06 27.09 -5.53
CA VAL A 43 -6.76 27.94 -6.66
C VAL A 43 -6.43 29.32 -6.15
N ASP A 44 -5.26 29.80 -6.57
CA ASP A 44 -4.80 31.13 -6.23
C ASP A 44 -5.62 32.18 -6.98
N ARG A 45 -6.35 33.01 -6.22
CA ARG A 45 -7.11 34.15 -6.73
C ARG A 45 -6.51 35.48 -6.32
N THR A 46 -5.25 35.50 -5.89
CA THR A 46 -4.59 36.75 -5.49
C THR A 46 -4.15 37.59 -6.69
N LYS A 47 -3.89 36.92 -7.85
CA LYS A 47 -3.39 37.60 -9.05
C LYS A 47 -4.48 37.76 -10.11
N ILE A 48 -4.70 39.00 -10.52
CA ILE A 48 -5.51 39.36 -11.69
C ILE A 48 -4.55 39.61 -12.86
N TYR A 49 -4.73 38.82 -13.92
CA TYR A 49 -3.93 38.91 -15.14
C TYR A 49 -4.58 39.87 -16.13
N ARG A 50 -3.79 40.48 -16.98
CA ARG A 50 -4.31 41.18 -18.19
C ARG A 50 -4.58 40.13 -19.26
N ILE A 51 -5.59 40.39 -20.10
CA ILE A 51 -5.93 39.46 -21.19
C ILE A 51 -4.74 39.27 -22.14
N SER A 52 -3.95 40.36 -22.36
CA SER A 52 -2.74 40.34 -23.19
C SER A 52 -1.62 39.42 -22.64
N GLU A 53 -1.63 39.08 -21.36
CA GLU A 53 -0.62 38.20 -20.72
C GLU A 53 -1.01 36.71 -20.82
N LEU A 54 -2.18 36.37 -21.31
CA LEU A 54 -2.71 35.03 -21.30
C LEU A 54 -2.16 34.18 -22.44
N THR A 55 -1.83 32.92 -22.10
CA THR A 55 -1.51 31.85 -23.06
C THR A 55 -2.47 30.68 -22.88
N GLY A 56 -2.70 29.91 -23.93
CA GLY A 56 -3.69 28.82 -23.90
C GLY A 56 -3.30 27.60 -23.00
N ASP A 57 -2.09 27.55 -22.54
CA ASP A 57 -1.52 26.49 -21.66
C ASP A 57 -1.51 26.87 -20.18
N MET A 58 -1.88 28.11 -19.85
CA MET A 58 -1.96 28.57 -18.46
C MET A 58 -2.97 27.74 -17.63
N PRO A 59 -2.73 27.60 -16.30
CA PRO A 59 -3.73 27.05 -15.38
C PRO A 59 -4.96 27.98 -15.28
N PHE A 60 -5.85 27.71 -14.35
CA PHE A 60 -6.95 28.61 -14.04
C PHE A 60 -6.41 29.97 -13.61
N VAL A 61 -6.91 31.04 -14.24
CA VAL A 61 -6.49 32.43 -14.02
C VAL A 61 -7.69 33.35 -13.76
N GLN A 62 -7.42 34.52 -13.20
CA GLN A 62 -8.40 35.60 -13.08
C GLN A 62 -8.05 36.75 -13.99
N ILE A 63 -9.09 37.30 -14.62
CA ILE A 63 -9.05 38.59 -15.38
C ILE A 63 -10.18 39.49 -14.88
N LYS A 64 -9.98 40.77 -14.95
CA LYS A 64 -10.98 41.79 -14.57
C LYS A 64 -11.32 42.65 -15.78
N GLY A 65 -12.59 42.94 -15.99
CA GLY A 65 -13.05 43.75 -17.12
C GLY A 65 -14.57 43.77 -17.23
N HIS A 66 -15.08 44.07 -18.42
CA HIS A 66 -16.51 44.18 -18.70
C HIS A 66 -16.90 43.48 -20.00
N ILE A 67 -18.17 43.10 -20.10
CA ILE A 67 -18.76 42.49 -21.29
C ILE A 67 -19.12 43.56 -22.26
N LEU A 68 -18.65 43.44 -23.50
CA LEU A 68 -18.96 44.37 -24.61
C LEU A 68 -20.26 44.00 -25.32
N SER A 69 -20.43 42.71 -25.62
CA SER A 69 -21.59 42.20 -26.36
C SER A 69 -21.79 40.71 -26.14
N PHE A 70 -23.00 40.24 -26.49
CA PHE A 70 -23.32 38.82 -26.52
C PHE A 70 -23.66 38.41 -27.96
N GLU A 71 -23.15 37.21 -28.35
CA GLU A 71 -23.54 36.53 -29.58
C GLU A 71 -24.13 35.17 -29.23
N SER A 72 -25.29 34.85 -29.84
CA SER A 72 -25.94 33.55 -29.66
C SER A 72 -25.95 32.79 -30.96
N HIS A 73 -25.36 31.59 -30.95
CA HIS A 73 -25.32 30.70 -32.10
C HIS A 73 -26.16 29.44 -31.83
N GLU A 74 -27.03 29.08 -32.76
CA GLU A 74 -27.74 27.79 -32.72
C GLU A 74 -26.90 26.71 -33.39
N LEU A 75 -26.43 25.75 -32.60
CA LEU A 75 -25.64 24.62 -33.07
C LEU A 75 -26.52 23.44 -33.57
N SER A 76 -27.74 23.32 -33.02
CA SER A 76 -28.79 22.36 -33.42
C SER A 76 -30.13 22.78 -32.74
N PRO A 77 -31.29 22.19 -33.13
CA PRO A 77 -32.61 22.58 -32.59
C PRO A 77 -32.75 22.56 -31.08
N ARG A 78 -31.81 21.93 -30.35
CA ARG A 78 -31.79 21.84 -28.87
C ARG A 78 -30.49 22.31 -28.21
N LYS A 79 -29.48 22.77 -28.98
CA LYS A 79 -28.17 23.20 -28.45
C LYS A 79 -27.86 24.62 -28.93
N LYS A 80 -27.79 25.54 -27.96
CA LYS A 80 -27.37 26.93 -28.19
C LYS A 80 -25.99 27.15 -27.55
N ARG A 81 -25.18 27.97 -28.22
CA ARG A 81 -23.90 28.48 -27.72
C ARG A 81 -24.04 29.97 -27.49
N LEU A 82 -23.69 30.45 -26.31
CA LEU A 82 -23.57 31.87 -26.02
C LEU A 82 -22.10 32.25 -25.96
N VAL A 83 -21.74 33.31 -26.64
CA VAL A 83 -20.40 33.92 -26.59
C VAL A 83 -20.56 35.33 -26.06
N ALA A 84 -19.81 35.70 -25.02
CA ALA A 84 -19.69 37.08 -24.58
C ALA A 84 -18.28 37.58 -24.91
N HIS A 85 -18.21 38.71 -25.61
CA HIS A 85 -16.96 39.40 -25.86
C HIS A 85 -16.60 40.23 -24.63
N PHE A 86 -15.47 39.88 -23.99
CA PHE A 86 -15.04 40.47 -22.74
C PHE A 86 -13.71 41.22 -22.93
N THR A 87 -13.59 42.41 -22.34
CA THR A 87 -12.37 43.23 -22.42
C THR A 87 -11.94 43.76 -21.07
N ASP A 88 -10.62 43.86 -20.90
CA ASP A 88 -9.96 44.54 -19.78
C ASP A 88 -9.50 45.98 -20.18
N GLY A 89 -9.93 46.46 -21.35
CA GLY A 89 -9.51 47.72 -21.93
C GLY A 89 -8.24 47.63 -22.80
N THR A 90 -7.50 46.52 -22.77
CA THR A 90 -6.29 46.31 -23.59
C THR A 90 -6.53 45.40 -24.79
N THR A 91 -7.26 44.32 -24.58
CA THR A 91 -7.60 43.36 -25.65
C THR A 91 -8.94 42.66 -25.34
N ILE A 92 -9.39 41.79 -26.22
CA ILE A 92 -10.67 41.11 -26.12
C ILE A 92 -10.43 39.58 -26.03
N CYS A 93 -11.17 38.92 -25.14
CA CYS A 93 -11.29 37.47 -25.10
C CYS A 93 -12.76 37.04 -25.15
N ASP A 94 -13.00 35.75 -25.45
CA ASP A 94 -14.34 35.21 -25.58
C ASP A 94 -14.70 34.37 -24.34
N LEU A 95 -15.86 34.64 -23.75
CA LEU A 95 -16.44 33.81 -22.67
C LEU A 95 -17.57 32.98 -23.29
N VAL A 96 -17.49 31.66 -23.19
CA VAL A 96 -18.36 30.73 -23.94
C VAL A 96 -19.13 29.80 -23.03
N TRP A 97 -20.44 29.72 -23.23
CA TRP A 97 -21.33 28.78 -22.55
C TRP A 97 -22.05 27.87 -23.55
N PHE A 98 -22.00 26.59 -23.35
CA PHE A 98 -22.77 25.57 -24.07
C PHE A 98 -24.00 25.09 -23.26
N ASN A 99 -23.94 25.24 -21.92
CA ASN A 99 -25.01 24.91 -20.99
C ASN A 99 -25.33 26.15 -20.14
N GLY A 100 -26.60 26.27 -19.69
CA GLY A 100 -27.03 27.42 -18.89
C GLY A 100 -27.08 28.73 -19.67
N VAL A 101 -27.16 28.67 -20.99
CA VAL A 101 -27.16 29.85 -21.90
C VAL A 101 -28.20 30.90 -21.48
N SER A 102 -29.43 30.48 -21.18
CA SER A 102 -30.51 31.40 -20.75
C SER A 102 -30.23 32.03 -19.38
N TYR A 103 -29.52 31.36 -18.51
CA TYR A 103 -29.10 31.90 -17.22
C TYR A 103 -27.99 32.94 -17.41
N ALA A 104 -26.95 32.61 -18.16
CA ALA A 104 -25.84 33.51 -18.41
C ALA A 104 -26.31 34.81 -19.10
N ALA A 105 -27.17 34.71 -20.14
CA ALA A 105 -27.71 35.87 -20.87
C ALA A 105 -28.61 36.77 -20.01
N LYS A 106 -29.27 36.22 -18.96
CA LYS A 106 -30.13 37.01 -18.06
C LYS A 106 -29.37 37.58 -16.86
N THR A 107 -28.32 36.92 -16.42
CA THR A 107 -27.61 37.25 -15.18
C THR A 107 -26.48 38.25 -15.41
N TYR A 108 -25.79 38.16 -16.54
CA TYR A 108 -24.64 38.99 -16.81
C TYR A 108 -25.05 40.20 -17.69
N LEU A 109 -24.61 41.37 -17.28
CA LEU A 109 -25.00 42.63 -17.90
C LEU A 109 -23.85 43.24 -18.71
N ILE A 110 -24.15 43.78 -19.88
CA ILE A 110 -23.20 44.53 -20.72
C ILE A 110 -22.74 45.78 -19.95
N GLY A 111 -21.45 46.11 -20.04
CA GLY A 111 -20.84 47.29 -19.44
C GLY A 111 -20.61 47.21 -17.94
N LYS A 112 -21.13 46.20 -17.25
CA LYS A 112 -20.87 45.97 -15.84
C LYS A 112 -19.50 45.27 -15.65
N GLU A 113 -18.77 45.67 -14.59
CA GLU A 113 -17.44 45.15 -14.29
C GLU A 113 -17.53 43.82 -13.58
N TYR A 114 -16.85 42.84 -14.12
CA TYR A 114 -16.77 41.45 -13.58
C TYR A 114 -15.32 41.00 -13.39
N VAL A 115 -15.11 40.12 -12.42
CA VAL A 115 -13.91 39.29 -12.32
C VAL A 115 -14.28 37.95 -12.89
N VAL A 116 -13.61 37.56 -13.98
CA VAL A 116 -13.78 36.28 -14.68
C VAL A 116 -12.73 35.32 -14.20
N PHE A 117 -13.13 34.13 -13.77
CA PHE A 117 -12.26 33.07 -13.39
C PHE A 117 -12.48 31.85 -14.27
N GLY A 118 -11.39 31.31 -14.86
CA GLY A 118 -11.47 30.14 -15.72
C GLY A 118 -10.09 29.68 -16.22
N LYS A 119 -10.11 28.60 -16.98
CA LYS A 119 -8.91 28.13 -17.69
C LYS A 119 -8.93 28.73 -19.08
N PRO A 120 -7.91 29.51 -19.46
CA PRO A 120 -7.81 30.04 -20.81
C PRO A 120 -7.49 28.90 -21.80
N GLY A 121 -8.05 29.01 -22.97
CA GLY A 121 -7.72 28.19 -24.13
C GLY A 121 -7.58 29.09 -25.36
N VAL A 122 -7.07 28.55 -26.45
CA VAL A 122 -7.01 29.28 -27.72
C VAL A 122 -7.95 28.60 -28.72
N TYR A 123 -8.85 29.42 -29.31
CA TYR A 123 -9.73 28.97 -30.37
C TYR A 123 -9.74 30.03 -31.49
N ASN A 124 -9.47 29.60 -32.72
CA ASN A 124 -9.34 30.52 -33.91
C ASN A 124 -8.40 31.72 -33.64
N GLY A 125 -7.28 31.49 -32.92
CA GLY A 125 -6.29 32.53 -32.62
C GLY A 125 -6.69 33.52 -31.52
N ARG A 126 -7.83 33.33 -30.84
CA ARG A 126 -8.28 34.18 -29.73
C ARG A 126 -8.28 33.40 -28.41
N ILE A 127 -8.01 34.10 -27.32
CA ILE A 127 -8.18 33.57 -25.98
C ILE A 127 -9.68 33.35 -25.70
N GLN A 128 -10.01 32.15 -25.23
CA GLN A 128 -11.38 31.76 -24.91
C GLN A 128 -11.43 31.10 -23.53
N PHE A 129 -12.47 31.45 -22.75
CA PHE A 129 -12.82 30.77 -21.50
C PHE A 129 -14.12 29.98 -21.70
N THR A 130 -14.09 28.69 -21.45
CA THR A 130 -15.27 27.82 -21.55
C THR A 130 -15.91 27.65 -20.19
N HIS A 131 -17.17 27.99 -20.06
CA HIS A 131 -17.93 27.98 -18.79
C HIS A 131 -17.19 28.67 -17.65
N PRO A 132 -16.73 29.95 -17.84
CA PRO A 132 -16.07 30.66 -16.74
C PRO A 132 -17.03 31.00 -15.62
N ASP A 133 -16.48 31.20 -14.43
CA ASP A 133 -17.16 31.82 -13.30
C ASP A 133 -17.01 33.33 -13.42
N LEU A 134 -18.11 34.07 -13.28
CA LEU A 134 -18.12 35.53 -13.23
C LEU A 134 -18.63 36.01 -11.87
N ASP A 135 -17.81 36.80 -11.19
CA ASP A 135 -18.18 37.45 -9.94
C ASP A 135 -18.27 38.96 -10.18
N ASP A 136 -19.28 39.62 -9.59
CA ASP A 136 -19.46 41.04 -9.65
C ASP A 136 -18.29 41.77 -8.96
N ALA A 137 -17.53 42.56 -9.70
CA ALA A 137 -16.33 43.22 -9.17
C ALA A 137 -16.64 44.17 -8.00
N SER A 138 -17.86 44.76 -7.95
CA SER A 138 -18.29 45.65 -6.86
C SER A 138 -18.58 44.92 -5.54
N GLN A 139 -18.86 43.61 -5.59
CA GLN A 139 -19.16 42.77 -4.43
C GLN A 139 -17.95 42.01 -3.89
N LEU A 140 -16.84 41.99 -4.63
CA LEU A 140 -15.60 41.37 -4.22
C LEU A 140 -14.86 42.31 -3.26
N GLN A 141 -14.88 41.99 -1.95
CA GLN A 141 -13.98 42.61 -1.01
C GLN A 141 -12.54 42.11 -1.23
N LEU A 142 -11.56 43.02 -1.16
CA LEU A 142 -10.12 42.71 -1.26
C LEU A 142 -9.69 41.58 -0.31
N ASN A 143 -10.43 41.36 0.77
CA ASN A 143 -10.19 40.25 1.72
C ASN A 143 -10.65 38.87 1.23
N ASP A 144 -11.43 38.77 0.13
CA ASP A 144 -11.84 37.49 -0.47
C ASP A 144 -10.88 37.00 -1.55
N MET A 145 -9.84 37.79 -1.87
CA MET A 145 -8.76 37.41 -2.79
C MET A 145 -7.71 36.59 -2.08
N GLY A 146 -7.96 35.30 -1.89
CA GLY A 146 -7.05 34.34 -1.29
C GLY A 146 -6.99 33.05 -2.09
N MET A 147 -6.47 32.03 -1.46
CA MET A 147 -6.47 30.66 -1.99
C MET A 147 -7.87 30.07 -1.88
N GLN A 148 -8.62 30.00 -2.98
CA GLN A 148 -9.98 29.43 -2.97
C GLN A 148 -9.95 27.92 -2.83
N PRO A 149 -10.64 27.35 -1.82
CA PRO A 149 -10.72 25.91 -1.62
C PRO A 149 -11.69 25.25 -2.62
N TYR A 150 -11.32 24.07 -3.11
CA TYR A 150 -12.17 23.22 -3.91
C TYR A 150 -12.47 21.90 -3.19
N TYR A 151 -13.77 21.59 -3.06
CA TYR A 151 -14.26 20.37 -2.38
C TYR A 151 -14.72 19.35 -3.40
N VAL A 152 -14.51 18.08 -3.11
CA VAL A 152 -15.04 16.98 -3.92
C VAL A 152 -16.57 17.00 -3.86
N THR A 153 -17.23 16.81 -4.99
CA THR A 153 -18.69 16.71 -5.09
C THR A 153 -19.07 15.62 -6.08
N THR A 154 -20.08 14.83 -5.75
CA THR A 154 -20.57 13.76 -6.62
C THR A 154 -21.46 14.29 -7.74
N GLU A 155 -21.69 13.50 -8.79
CA GLU A 155 -22.60 13.87 -9.88
C GLU A 155 -24.06 14.07 -9.40
N ARG A 156 -24.49 13.32 -8.36
CA ARG A 156 -25.79 13.51 -7.72
C ARG A 156 -25.91 14.87 -7.05
N MET A 157 -24.85 15.28 -6.34
CA MET A 157 -24.80 16.61 -5.70
C MET A 157 -24.86 17.72 -6.73
N LYS A 158 -24.10 17.62 -7.81
CA LYS A 158 -24.11 18.62 -8.91
C LYS A 158 -25.48 18.74 -9.55
N LYS A 159 -26.17 17.62 -9.82
CA LYS A 159 -27.55 17.60 -10.33
C LYS A 159 -28.56 18.24 -9.36
N ALA A 160 -28.32 18.14 -8.06
CA ALA A 160 -29.12 18.78 -7.01
C ALA A 160 -28.74 20.23 -6.73
N GLY A 161 -27.81 20.82 -7.50
CA GLY A 161 -27.34 22.21 -7.34
C GLY A 161 -26.36 22.39 -6.16
N VAL A 162 -25.79 21.30 -5.61
CA VAL A 162 -24.78 21.37 -4.56
C VAL A 162 -23.41 21.18 -5.17
N THR A 163 -22.70 22.27 -5.35
CA THR A 163 -21.37 22.35 -5.95
C THR A 163 -20.28 22.59 -4.90
N SER A 164 -19.01 22.56 -5.29
CA SER A 164 -17.88 22.94 -4.43
C SER A 164 -18.09 24.33 -3.78
N ARG A 165 -18.60 25.32 -4.53
CA ARG A 165 -18.97 26.64 -3.98
C ARG A 165 -20.07 26.57 -2.91
N SER A 166 -21.02 25.64 -3.05
CA SER A 166 -22.04 25.43 -2.03
C SER A 166 -21.42 24.96 -0.72
N VAL A 167 -20.50 23.99 -0.78
CA VAL A 167 -19.77 23.49 0.39
C VAL A 167 -18.90 24.59 1.00
N GLU A 168 -18.18 25.36 0.19
CA GLU A 168 -17.39 26.52 0.61
C GLU A 168 -18.24 27.54 1.40
N LYS A 169 -19.42 27.90 0.91
CA LYS A 169 -20.33 28.81 1.62
C LYS A 169 -20.79 28.25 2.97
N LEU A 170 -21.05 26.95 3.03
CA LEU A 170 -21.44 26.29 4.28
C LEU A 170 -20.28 26.29 5.30
N THR A 171 -19.06 25.98 4.88
CA THR A 171 -17.88 26.03 5.76
C THR A 171 -17.60 27.46 6.23
N LYS A 172 -17.76 28.49 5.35
CA LYS A 172 -17.61 29.91 5.72
C LYS A 172 -18.63 30.31 6.77
N THR A 173 -19.89 29.92 6.60
CA THR A 173 -20.96 30.18 7.55
C THR A 173 -20.69 29.50 8.89
N LEU A 174 -20.21 28.26 8.88
CA LEU A 174 -19.90 27.51 10.08
C LEU A 174 -18.73 28.16 10.87
N ILE A 175 -17.62 28.48 10.16
CA ILE A 175 -16.45 29.10 10.78
C ILE A 175 -16.80 30.48 11.36
N GLY A 176 -17.68 31.24 10.71
CA GLY A 176 -18.19 32.51 11.24
C GLY A 176 -19.04 32.36 12.51
N LYS A 177 -19.63 31.19 12.75
CA LYS A 177 -20.37 30.90 14.00
C LYS A 177 -19.48 30.45 15.16
N LEU A 178 -18.23 30.08 14.90
CA LEU A 178 -17.28 29.64 15.92
C LEU A 178 -16.74 30.87 16.68
N SER A 179 -17.45 31.27 17.74
CA SER A 179 -17.08 32.42 18.60
C SER A 179 -15.91 32.11 19.56
N GLN A 180 -15.66 30.83 19.86
CA GLN A 180 -14.57 30.38 20.71
C GLN A 180 -13.57 29.54 19.91
N PRO A 181 -12.28 29.54 20.30
CA PRO A 181 -11.30 28.63 19.71
C PRO A 181 -11.72 27.16 19.87
N LEU A 182 -11.47 26.38 18.84
CA LEU A 182 -11.71 24.95 18.91
C LEU A 182 -10.75 24.28 19.92
N PRO A 183 -11.22 23.29 20.68
CA PRO A 183 -10.39 22.64 21.69
C PRO A 183 -9.19 21.96 21.05
N GLU A 184 -8.03 22.12 21.71
CA GLU A 184 -6.79 21.46 21.27
C GLU A 184 -6.87 19.95 21.52
N THR A 185 -6.18 19.20 20.68
CA THR A 185 -6.14 17.73 20.72
C THR A 185 -4.74 17.18 20.89
N LEU A 186 -3.71 18.02 20.76
CA LEU A 186 -2.32 17.66 21.00
C LEU A 186 -1.74 18.57 22.08
N PRO A 187 -1.06 17.99 23.08
CA PRO A 187 -0.46 18.80 24.15
C PRO A 187 0.74 19.62 23.68
N PRO A 188 1.08 20.72 24.40
CA PRO A 188 2.17 21.62 24.02
C PRO A 188 3.55 20.94 23.92
N TYR A 189 3.81 19.87 24.69
CA TYR A 189 5.07 19.13 24.61
C TYR A 189 5.22 18.32 23.32
N ILE A 190 4.14 18.13 22.52
CA ILE A 190 4.19 17.58 21.17
C ILE A 190 4.24 18.72 20.14
N THR A 191 3.34 19.71 20.26
CA THR A 191 3.20 20.77 19.25
C THR A 191 4.37 21.73 19.23
N GLY A 192 4.97 22.06 20.40
CA GLY A 192 6.08 23.01 20.52
C GLY A 192 7.34 22.56 19.76
N PRO A 193 7.93 21.40 20.08
CA PRO A 193 9.14 20.91 19.41
C PRO A 193 8.98 20.67 17.90
N LEU A 194 7.75 20.41 17.46
CA LEU A 194 7.43 20.17 16.05
C LEU A 194 6.97 21.44 15.32
N HIS A 195 6.94 22.58 16.00
CA HIS A 195 6.47 23.87 15.48
C HIS A 195 5.09 23.80 14.81
N LEU A 196 4.19 22.99 15.36
CA LEU A 196 2.84 22.81 14.86
C LEU A 196 1.93 23.94 15.34
N ILE A 197 1.12 24.50 14.44
CA ILE A 197 0.09 25.48 14.78
C ILE A 197 -1.04 24.82 15.59
N SER A 198 -1.87 25.64 16.26
CA SER A 198 -3.02 25.13 17.00
C SER A 198 -4.04 24.46 16.09
N ARG A 199 -4.88 23.59 16.66
CA ARG A 199 -5.95 22.92 15.91
C ARG A 199 -6.96 23.92 15.35
N ASP A 200 -7.35 24.95 16.12
CA ASP A 200 -8.26 26.00 15.66
C ASP A 200 -7.69 26.75 14.45
N GLU A 201 -6.43 27.17 14.56
CA GLU A 201 -5.74 27.84 13.46
C GLU A 201 -5.63 26.95 12.22
N ALA A 202 -5.31 25.65 12.40
CA ALA A 202 -5.20 24.71 11.29
C ALA A 202 -6.53 24.49 10.57
N LEU A 203 -7.64 24.31 11.33
CA LEU A 203 -8.96 24.10 10.76
C LEU A 203 -9.51 25.35 10.06
N ARG A 204 -9.20 26.55 10.55
CA ARG A 204 -9.55 27.78 9.85
C ARG A 204 -8.73 27.99 8.59
N LYS A 205 -7.40 27.78 8.66
CA LYS A 205 -6.48 27.98 7.55
C LYS A 205 -6.60 26.91 6.47
N ILE A 206 -7.01 25.68 6.79
CA ILE A 206 -7.25 24.65 5.76
C ILE A 206 -8.43 25.00 4.87
N HIS A 207 -9.45 25.69 5.39
CA HIS A 207 -10.60 26.11 4.62
C HIS A 207 -10.40 27.48 3.97
N TYR A 208 -9.73 28.42 4.64
CA TYR A 208 -9.52 29.81 4.20
C TYR A 208 -8.06 30.25 4.41
N PRO A 209 -7.12 29.66 3.66
CA PRO A 209 -5.72 30.08 3.71
C PRO A 209 -5.54 31.42 3.01
N LYS A 210 -4.72 32.29 3.57
CA LYS A 210 -4.33 33.56 2.94
C LYS A 210 -3.14 33.34 2.00
N THR A 211 -2.26 32.40 2.33
CA THR A 211 -1.03 32.12 1.59
C THR A 211 -0.86 30.62 1.35
N VAL A 212 0.05 30.27 0.45
CA VAL A 212 0.46 28.86 0.24
C VAL A 212 1.06 28.27 1.51
N GLU A 213 1.81 29.09 2.28
CA GLU A 213 2.41 28.69 3.54
C GLU A 213 1.36 28.34 4.59
N ASP A 214 0.27 29.11 4.71
CA ASP A 214 -0.86 28.78 5.57
C ASP A 214 -1.43 27.40 5.27
N THR A 215 -1.59 27.09 3.98
CA THR A 215 -2.08 25.77 3.54
C THR A 215 -1.12 24.65 3.96
N GLN A 216 0.18 24.86 3.78
CA GLN A 216 1.20 23.87 4.14
C GLN A 216 1.23 23.60 5.64
N ARG A 217 1.24 24.67 6.45
CA ARG A 217 1.24 24.55 7.92
C ARG A 217 -0.05 23.90 8.46
N ALA A 218 -1.20 24.26 7.90
CA ALA A 218 -2.48 23.65 8.26
C ALA A 218 -2.50 22.15 7.90
N ARG A 219 -2.08 21.79 6.69
CA ARG A 219 -1.97 20.39 6.27
C ARG A 219 -1.01 19.60 7.14
N LEU A 220 0.17 20.17 7.44
CA LEU A 220 1.16 19.51 8.31
C LEU A 220 0.56 19.17 9.67
N ARG A 221 -0.11 20.15 10.31
CA ARG A 221 -0.75 19.97 11.60
C ARG A 221 -1.83 18.89 11.58
N LEU A 222 -2.72 18.92 10.61
CA LEU A 222 -3.87 18.00 10.53
C LEU A 222 -3.42 16.60 10.13
N LYS A 223 -2.48 16.45 9.19
CA LYS A 223 -1.88 15.16 8.83
C LYS A 223 -1.14 14.53 10.00
N PHE A 224 -0.34 15.32 10.73
CA PHE A 224 0.36 14.82 11.89
C PHE A 224 -0.61 14.34 12.96
N GLU A 225 -1.66 15.10 13.27
CA GLU A 225 -2.68 14.71 14.25
C GLU A 225 -3.34 13.38 13.88
N GLU A 226 -3.78 13.24 12.62
CA GLU A 226 -4.43 12.05 12.13
C GLU A 226 -3.50 10.82 12.25
N LEU A 227 -2.28 10.93 11.77
CA LEU A 227 -1.28 9.86 11.83
C LEU A 227 -0.86 9.55 13.27
N PHE A 228 -0.74 10.55 14.13
CA PHE A 228 -0.40 10.37 15.54
C PHE A 228 -1.44 9.51 16.27
N TYR A 229 -2.73 9.82 16.12
CA TYR A 229 -3.78 9.04 16.77
C TYR A 229 -3.91 7.63 16.19
N VAL A 230 -3.64 7.44 14.91
CA VAL A 230 -3.51 6.11 14.31
C VAL A 230 -2.39 5.32 14.98
N GLN A 231 -1.18 5.89 15.06
CA GLN A 231 -0.03 5.23 15.67
C GLN A 231 -0.22 5.01 17.18
N LEU A 232 -0.78 5.97 17.88
CA LEU A 232 -1.06 5.85 19.31
C LEU A 232 -2.03 4.70 19.61
N ASN A 233 -3.07 4.54 18.79
CA ASN A 233 -4.01 3.44 18.94
C ASN A 233 -3.38 2.07 18.67
N ILE A 234 -2.58 1.96 17.60
CA ILE A 234 -1.86 0.74 17.24
C ILE A 234 -0.90 0.33 18.36
N LEU A 235 -0.06 1.27 18.81
CA LEU A 235 0.94 1.01 19.86
C LEU A 235 0.29 0.69 21.21
N ARG A 236 -0.82 1.34 21.53
CA ARG A 236 -1.60 1.01 22.73
C ARG A 236 -2.09 -0.42 22.69
N TYR A 237 -2.69 -0.84 21.57
CA TYR A 237 -3.17 -2.21 21.40
C TYR A 237 -2.02 -3.22 21.55
N ALA A 238 -0.88 -2.96 20.89
CA ALA A 238 0.32 -3.78 21.01
C ALA A 238 0.84 -3.84 22.46
N SER A 239 0.83 -2.71 23.19
CA SER A 239 1.21 -2.65 24.59
C SER A 239 0.27 -3.45 25.49
N ASP A 240 -1.04 -3.29 25.31
CA ASP A 240 -2.07 -4.04 26.06
C ASP A 240 -1.90 -5.56 25.82
N HIS A 241 -1.65 -5.95 24.57
CA HIS A 241 -1.43 -7.35 24.20
C HIS A 241 -0.15 -7.90 24.86
N ARG A 242 0.97 -7.18 24.80
CA ARG A 242 2.25 -7.58 25.45
C ARG A 242 2.14 -7.69 26.96
N ARG A 243 1.28 -6.91 27.59
CA ARG A 243 1.03 -6.98 29.05
C ARG A 243 0.15 -8.17 29.43
N LYS A 244 -0.83 -8.50 28.58
CA LYS A 244 -1.79 -9.59 28.82
C LYS A 244 -1.14 -10.96 28.67
N TYR A 245 -0.22 -11.10 27.71
CA TYR A 245 0.38 -12.40 27.37
C TYR A 245 1.86 -12.41 27.74
N ARG A 246 2.23 -13.25 28.73
CA ARG A 246 3.62 -13.55 29.03
C ARG A 246 4.16 -14.52 27.99
N GLY A 247 5.36 -14.26 27.44
CA GLY A 247 6.07 -15.16 26.54
C GLY A 247 6.94 -16.15 27.31
N TYR A 248 7.37 -17.18 26.62
CA TYR A 248 8.45 -18.03 27.13
C TYR A 248 9.77 -17.24 27.17
N VAL A 249 10.66 -17.62 28.10
CA VAL A 249 12.00 -17.02 28.18
C VAL A 249 13.02 -18.00 27.61
N PHE A 250 13.67 -17.62 26.51
CA PHE A 250 14.80 -18.36 25.95
C PHE A 250 16.10 -17.73 26.42
N GLY A 251 16.48 -18.05 27.64
CA GLY A 251 17.66 -17.48 28.30
C GLY A 251 18.98 -18.04 27.81
N LYS A 252 18.99 -19.27 27.26
CA LYS A 252 20.19 -20.04 26.91
C LYS A 252 20.43 -20.05 25.39
N ILE A 253 21.67 -19.88 24.99
CA ILE A 253 22.17 -20.27 23.68
C ILE A 253 23.04 -21.50 23.92
N GLY A 254 22.59 -22.65 23.44
CA GLY A 254 23.21 -23.93 23.75
C GLY A 254 24.00 -24.48 22.58
N ASP A 255 24.22 -25.79 22.66
CA ASP A 255 25.13 -26.52 21.77
C ASP A 255 24.57 -26.65 20.35
N ARG A 256 23.22 -26.71 20.19
CA ARG A 256 22.60 -26.82 18.86
C ARG A 256 22.82 -25.52 18.05
N PHE A 257 22.57 -24.38 18.66
CA PHE A 257 22.82 -23.09 17.99
C PHE A 257 24.32 -22.87 17.75
N ASN A 258 25.16 -23.06 18.76
CA ASN A 258 26.60 -22.83 18.65
C ASN A 258 27.26 -23.78 17.66
N GLY A 259 26.88 -25.06 17.67
CA GLY A 259 27.37 -26.08 16.74
C GLY A 259 26.97 -25.73 15.29
N PHE A 260 25.72 -25.32 15.09
CA PHE A 260 25.25 -24.86 13.78
C PHE A 260 26.05 -23.65 13.30
N TYR A 261 26.19 -22.64 14.15
CA TYR A 261 26.91 -21.40 13.82
C TYR A 261 28.38 -21.63 13.47
N ALA A 262 29.03 -22.56 14.18
CA ALA A 262 30.46 -22.83 13.99
C ALA A 262 30.75 -23.74 12.80
N HIS A 263 29.89 -24.73 12.49
CA HIS A 263 30.23 -25.83 11.58
C HIS A 263 29.27 -26.05 10.41
N HIS A 264 28.02 -25.50 10.48
CA HIS A 264 26.98 -25.82 9.51
C HIS A 264 26.47 -24.60 8.73
N LEU A 265 26.99 -23.38 9.00
CA LEU A 265 26.62 -22.22 8.22
C LEU A 265 27.10 -22.36 6.77
N PRO A 266 26.21 -22.26 5.79
CA PRO A 266 26.59 -22.39 4.37
C PRO A 266 27.43 -21.21 3.85
N PHE A 267 27.40 -20.06 4.55
CA PHE A 267 28.15 -18.83 4.27
C PHE A 267 28.18 -17.93 5.51
N ALA A 268 29.09 -16.97 5.54
CA ALA A 268 29.14 -15.98 6.60
C ALA A 268 27.86 -15.10 6.60
N LEU A 269 27.28 -14.89 7.78
CA LEU A 269 26.11 -14.03 7.91
C LEU A 269 26.42 -12.58 7.52
N THR A 270 25.49 -11.94 6.81
CA THR A 270 25.54 -10.51 6.54
C THR A 270 25.35 -9.69 7.81
N ASN A 271 25.72 -8.40 7.79
CA ASN A 271 25.50 -7.54 8.96
C ASN A 271 24.00 -7.37 9.27
N ALA A 272 23.17 -7.32 8.25
CA ALA A 272 21.71 -7.28 8.41
C ALA A 272 21.17 -8.54 9.09
N GLN A 273 21.63 -9.73 8.69
CA GLN A 273 21.23 -10.99 9.34
C GLN A 273 21.68 -11.04 10.80
N LYS A 274 22.91 -10.61 11.12
CA LYS A 274 23.41 -10.53 12.50
C LYS A 274 22.59 -9.57 13.36
N ARG A 275 22.25 -8.38 12.82
CA ARG A 275 21.39 -7.40 13.48
C ARG A 275 20.02 -8.00 13.81
N VAL A 276 19.39 -8.63 12.84
CA VAL A 276 18.07 -9.27 13.03
C VAL A 276 18.13 -10.39 14.04
N MET A 277 19.16 -11.24 14.03
CA MET A 277 19.34 -12.27 15.04
C MET A 277 19.52 -11.70 16.45
N HIS A 278 20.19 -10.55 16.58
CA HIS A 278 20.28 -9.86 17.85
C HIS A 278 18.92 -9.35 18.33
N GLU A 279 18.14 -8.74 17.45
CA GLU A 279 16.78 -8.27 17.76
C GLU A 279 15.86 -9.43 18.20
N ILE A 280 15.87 -10.56 17.47
CA ILE A 280 15.11 -11.76 17.83
C ILE A 280 15.54 -12.29 19.22
N ARG A 281 16.85 -12.31 19.48
CA ARG A 281 17.38 -12.78 20.75
C ARG A 281 16.93 -11.93 21.93
N GLU A 282 16.97 -10.63 21.79
CA GLU A 282 16.50 -9.71 22.84
C GLU A 282 15.00 -9.90 23.11
N ASP A 283 14.17 -10.09 22.07
CA ASP A 283 12.76 -10.37 22.24
C ASP A 283 12.50 -11.66 23.04
N VAL A 284 13.10 -12.77 22.62
CA VAL A 284 12.83 -14.07 23.25
C VAL A 284 13.40 -14.19 24.67
N ARG A 285 14.34 -13.30 25.06
CA ARG A 285 14.85 -13.18 26.45
C ARG A 285 13.97 -12.32 27.35
N SER A 286 13.17 -11.43 26.76
CA SER A 286 12.46 -10.38 27.50
C SER A 286 11.35 -10.88 28.42
N GLY A 287 10.93 -12.15 28.32
CA GLY A 287 9.76 -12.69 29.01
C GLY A 287 8.42 -12.20 28.44
N ARG A 288 8.45 -11.47 27.32
CA ARG A 288 7.28 -11.07 26.54
C ARG A 288 7.16 -11.93 25.30
N GLN A 289 5.95 -12.16 24.84
CA GLN A 289 5.75 -12.86 23.57
C GLN A 289 6.37 -12.05 22.42
N MET A 290 7.32 -12.61 21.69
CA MET A 290 7.80 -12.05 20.44
C MET A 290 6.71 -12.18 19.38
N ASN A 291 6.38 -11.09 18.71
CA ASN A 291 5.53 -11.07 17.53
C ASN A 291 6.21 -10.18 16.49
N ARG A 292 7.01 -10.78 15.60
CA ARG A 292 7.97 -10.07 14.74
C ARG A 292 7.78 -10.40 13.27
N LEU A 293 7.79 -9.36 12.44
CA LEU A 293 7.79 -9.44 10.98
C LEU A 293 9.22 -9.33 10.45
N LEU A 294 9.70 -10.40 9.84
CA LEU A 294 10.99 -10.46 9.14
C LEU A 294 10.78 -10.19 7.65
N GLN A 295 11.19 -9.03 7.22
CA GLN A 295 11.15 -8.62 5.82
C GLN A 295 12.53 -8.76 5.16
N GLY A 296 12.53 -9.10 3.89
CA GLY A 296 13.74 -9.13 3.10
C GLY A 296 13.43 -9.62 1.70
N ASP A 297 14.24 -9.24 0.75
CA ASP A 297 14.06 -9.63 -0.63
C ASP A 297 14.14 -11.16 -0.82
N VAL A 298 13.71 -11.64 -1.97
CA VAL A 298 13.82 -13.07 -2.31
C VAL A 298 15.28 -13.49 -2.26
N GLY A 299 15.57 -14.52 -1.43
CA GLY A 299 16.93 -15.04 -1.25
C GLY A 299 17.85 -14.21 -0.35
N SER A 300 17.32 -13.29 0.47
CA SER A 300 18.07 -12.58 1.52
C SER A 300 18.47 -13.47 2.71
N GLY A 301 18.06 -14.74 2.72
CA GLY A 301 18.40 -15.70 3.78
C GLY A 301 17.43 -15.72 4.96
N LYS A 302 16.17 -15.29 4.80
CA LYS A 302 15.15 -15.32 5.85
C LYS A 302 14.98 -16.70 6.49
N THR A 303 14.98 -17.75 5.67
CA THR A 303 14.87 -19.16 6.15
C THR A 303 16.03 -19.55 7.07
N LEU A 304 17.24 -19.06 6.79
CA LEU A 304 18.40 -19.31 7.66
C LEU A 304 18.24 -18.62 9.02
N VAL A 305 17.78 -17.36 9.03
CA VAL A 305 17.48 -16.62 10.27
C VAL A 305 16.38 -17.32 11.06
N ALA A 306 15.33 -17.79 10.40
CA ALA A 306 14.25 -18.54 11.04
C ALA A 306 14.76 -19.86 11.64
N LEU A 307 15.62 -20.61 10.93
CA LEU A 307 16.24 -21.84 11.44
C LEU A 307 17.08 -21.54 12.69
N MET A 308 17.90 -20.50 12.66
CA MET A 308 18.71 -20.12 13.82
C MET A 308 17.83 -19.75 15.03
N ALA A 309 16.70 -19.06 14.81
CA ALA A 309 15.73 -18.78 15.88
C ALA A 309 15.06 -20.06 16.40
N MET A 310 14.75 -21.03 15.53
CA MET A 310 14.23 -22.34 15.95
C MET A 310 15.26 -23.10 16.79
N LEU A 311 16.54 -23.08 16.43
CA LEU A 311 17.60 -23.74 17.22
C LEU A 311 17.74 -23.13 18.62
N ILE A 312 17.55 -21.80 18.76
CA ILE A 312 17.48 -21.17 20.10
C ILE A 312 16.30 -21.75 20.91
N ALA A 313 15.12 -21.92 20.28
CA ALA A 313 13.98 -22.52 20.96
C ALA A 313 14.27 -23.96 21.41
N LEU A 314 14.90 -24.77 20.55
CA LEU A 314 15.30 -26.16 20.88
C LEU A 314 16.34 -26.22 22.03
N ASP A 315 17.30 -25.31 22.08
CA ASP A 315 18.28 -25.20 23.15
C ASP A 315 17.65 -24.89 24.53
N ASN A 316 16.44 -24.32 24.52
CA ASN A 316 15.65 -24.03 25.72
C ASN A 316 14.58 -25.12 26.01
N GLY A 317 14.63 -26.25 25.31
CA GLY A 317 13.73 -27.39 25.52
C GLY A 317 12.32 -27.21 24.98
N PHE A 318 12.14 -26.35 23.96
CA PHE A 318 10.88 -26.14 23.26
C PHE A 318 10.94 -26.73 21.87
N GLN A 319 9.76 -27.06 21.32
CA GLN A 319 9.58 -27.41 19.92
C GLN A 319 9.34 -26.15 19.09
N ALA A 320 9.63 -26.25 17.80
CA ALA A 320 9.33 -25.18 16.84
C ALA A 320 8.51 -25.70 15.66
N CYS A 321 7.79 -24.81 14.98
CA CYS A 321 7.16 -25.14 13.71
C CYS A 321 7.38 -24.05 12.67
N ILE A 322 7.34 -24.44 11.38
CA ILE A 322 7.31 -23.53 10.25
C ILE A 322 6.12 -23.85 9.36
N MET A 323 5.33 -22.84 9.07
CA MET A 323 4.14 -22.92 8.22
C MET A 323 4.41 -22.28 6.86
N ALA A 324 4.18 -23.05 5.80
CA ALA A 324 4.26 -22.59 4.41
C ALA A 324 2.86 -22.54 3.76
N PRO A 325 2.64 -21.66 2.79
CA PRO A 325 1.33 -21.52 2.15
C PRO A 325 0.95 -22.69 1.21
N THR A 326 1.93 -23.49 0.76
CA THR A 326 1.72 -24.62 -0.15
C THR A 326 2.56 -25.83 0.26
N GLU A 327 2.14 -27.01 -0.21
CA GLU A 327 2.83 -28.28 0.08
C GLU A 327 4.24 -28.30 -0.51
N ILE A 328 4.41 -27.81 -1.75
CA ILE A 328 5.74 -27.73 -2.40
C ILE A 328 6.70 -26.85 -1.60
N LEU A 329 6.23 -25.73 -1.06
CA LEU A 329 7.08 -24.88 -0.20
C LEU A 329 7.40 -25.53 1.13
N ALA A 330 6.45 -26.26 1.73
CA ALA A 330 6.69 -27.01 2.95
C ALA A 330 7.75 -28.08 2.73
N GLU A 331 7.68 -28.83 1.62
CA GLU A 331 8.68 -29.83 1.23
C GLU A 331 10.07 -29.19 1.01
N GLN A 332 10.12 -28.05 0.32
CA GLN A 332 11.38 -27.31 0.12
C GLN A 332 11.98 -26.79 1.43
N HIS A 333 11.14 -26.27 2.33
CA HIS A 333 11.62 -25.87 3.65
C HIS A 333 12.18 -27.06 4.42
N LEU A 334 11.46 -28.20 4.42
CA LEU A 334 11.96 -29.41 5.09
C LEU A 334 13.30 -29.85 4.51
N GLN A 335 13.42 -29.96 3.19
CA GLN A 335 14.66 -30.34 2.53
C GLN A 335 15.80 -29.38 2.87
N THR A 336 15.58 -28.07 2.76
CA THR A 336 16.60 -27.06 3.09
C THR A 336 17.02 -27.13 4.55
N ILE A 337 16.09 -27.32 5.47
CA ILE A 337 16.37 -27.45 6.91
C ILE A 337 17.17 -28.71 7.18
N GLN A 338 16.79 -29.85 6.59
CA GLN A 338 17.49 -31.10 6.74
C GLN A 338 18.92 -31.05 6.17
N GLU A 339 19.11 -30.40 5.01
CA GLU A 339 20.44 -30.17 4.44
C GLU A 339 21.33 -29.33 5.36
N PHE A 340 20.80 -28.26 5.97
CA PHE A 340 21.56 -27.44 6.92
C PHE A 340 21.87 -28.14 8.23
N LEU A 341 20.99 -29.04 8.69
CA LEU A 341 21.12 -29.74 9.95
C LEU A 341 21.77 -31.12 9.79
N GLN A 342 22.33 -31.43 8.62
CA GLN A 342 22.97 -32.72 8.35
C GLN A 342 24.08 -32.99 9.38
N GLY A 343 23.98 -34.10 10.11
CA GLY A 343 24.93 -34.46 11.18
C GLY A 343 24.59 -33.90 12.57
N MET A 344 23.50 -33.12 12.70
CA MET A 344 22.98 -32.64 13.98
C MET A 344 21.83 -33.54 14.48
N GLU A 345 21.73 -33.73 15.79
CA GLU A 345 20.63 -34.45 16.43
C GLU A 345 19.38 -33.56 16.54
N VAL A 346 18.74 -33.28 15.41
CA VAL A 346 17.47 -32.51 15.33
C VAL A 346 16.51 -33.27 14.42
N ARG A 347 15.35 -33.61 14.93
CA ARG A 347 14.33 -34.36 14.20
C ARG A 347 13.30 -33.40 13.57
N CYS A 348 13.29 -33.34 12.24
CA CYS A 348 12.37 -32.55 11.44
C CYS A 348 11.37 -33.45 10.71
N GLU A 349 10.08 -33.14 10.81
CA GLU A 349 9.01 -33.92 10.17
C GLU A 349 8.09 -33.01 9.34
N LEU A 350 7.46 -33.62 8.32
CA LEU A 350 6.51 -32.92 7.42
C LEU A 350 5.06 -33.25 7.81
N LEU A 351 4.21 -32.24 7.82
CA LEU A 351 2.76 -32.39 7.97
C LEU A 351 1.99 -31.56 6.96
N THR A 352 1.53 -32.20 5.90
CA THR A 352 0.70 -31.60 4.84
C THR A 352 -0.51 -32.50 4.55
N GLY A 353 -1.39 -32.07 3.64
CA GLY A 353 -2.55 -32.86 3.22
C GLY A 353 -2.22 -34.20 2.56
N ILE A 354 -0.98 -34.37 2.06
CA ILE A 354 -0.52 -35.60 1.43
C ILE A 354 -0.15 -36.66 2.48
N VAL A 355 0.34 -36.22 3.66
CA VAL A 355 0.75 -37.14 4.74
C VAL A 355 -0.47 -37.76 5.41
N LYS A 356 -0.69 -39.05 5.20
CA LYS A 356 -1.89 -39.79 5.65
C LYS A 356 -1.57 -41.06 6.39
N GLY A 357 -2.59 -41.65 7.03
CA GLY A 357 -2.54 -42.98 7.63
C GLY A 357 -1.48 -43.13 8.74
N LYS A 358 -0.68 -44.17 8.67
CA LYS A 358 0.33 -44.52 9.70
C LYS A 358 1.40 -43.45 9.85
N GLN A 359 1.83 -42.84 8.74
CA GLN A 359 2.86 -41.79 8.76
C GLN A 359 2.35 -40.54 9.51
N ARG A 360 1.12 -40.06 9.19
CA ARG A 360 0.51 -38.95 9.92
C ARG A 360 0.39 -39.24 11.43
N LYS A 361 -0.05 -40.45 11.78
CA LYS A 361 -0.19 -40.87 13.17
C LYS A 361 1.16 -40.82 13.88
N ALA A 362 2.23 -41.35 13.26
CA ALA A 362 3.59 -41.34 13.84
C ALA A 362 4.13 -39.90 14.06
N VAL A 363 3.87 -38.99 13.14
CA VAL A 363 4.24 -37.57 13.28
C VAL A 363 3.48 -36.92 14.45
N LEU A 364 2.16 -37.15 14.55
CA LEU A 364 1.33 -36.59 15.63
C LEU A 364 1.72 -37.12 17.00
N GLU A 365 1.99 -38.42 17.12
CA GLU A 365 2.51 -39.06 18.36
C GLU A 365 3.89 -38.49 18.72
N GLY A 366 4.80 -38.37 17.73
CA GLY A 366 6.14 -37.82 17.96
C GLY A 366 6.15 -36.33 18.34
N LEU A 367 5.12 -35.55 17.93
CA LEU A 367 4.95 -34.18 18.40
C LEU A 367 4.45 -34.14 19.85
N ALA A 368 3.47 -34.97 20.18
CA ALA A 368 2.85 -34.99 21.50
C ALA A 368 3.81 -35.48 22.60
N ASP A 369 4.69 -36.36 22.26
CA ASP A 369 5.71 -36.92 23.21
C ASP A 369 7.08 -36.20 23.17
N GLY A 370 7.22 -35.18 22.27
CA GLY A 370 8.43 -34.36 22.20
C GLY A 370 9.59 -34.97 21.41
N ARG A 371 9.39 -36.08 20.70
CA ARG A 371 10.42 -36.69 19.83
C ARG A 371 10.65 -35.95 18.53
N VAL A 372 9.69 -35.13 18.07
CA VAL A 372 9.83 -34.25 16.92
C VAL A 372 10.18 -32.85 17.40
N ASP A 373 11.34 -32.34 16.99
CA ASP A 373 11.85 -31.02 17.36
C ASP A 373 11.26 -29.91 16.52
N ILE A 374 11.23 -30.07 15.19
CA ILE A 374 10.75 -29.10 14.24
C ILE A 374 9.67 -29.73 13.35
N LEU A 375 8.49 -29.11 13.33
CA LEU A 375 7.42 -29.46 12.41
C LEU A 375 7.38 -28.49 11.22
N VAL A 376 7.49 -29.02 10.02
CA VAL A 376 7.29 -28.26 8.78
C VAL A 376 5.94 -28.63 8.20
N GLY A 377 5.11 -27.66 7.81
CA GLY A 377 3.83 -28.01 7.21
C GLY A 377 3.07 -26.83 6.61
N THR A 378 1.84 -27.11 6.21
CA THR A 378 0.90 -26.13 5.71
C THR A 378 -0.11 -25.75 6.80
N HIS A 379 -1.31 -25.28 6.42
CA HIS A 379 -2.42 -25.06 7.36
C HIS A 379 -2.77 -26.28 8.22
N ALA A 380 -2.32 -27.48 7.85
CA ALA A 380 -2.47 -28.69 8.65
C ALA A 380 -1.85 -28.57 10.06
N VAL A 381 -0.81 -27.73 10.24
CA VAL A 381 -0.16 -27.47 11.54
C VAL A 381 -1.12 -26.85 12.56
N ILE A 382 -2.11 -26.07 12.11
CA ILE A 382 -3.08 -25.40 13.01
C ILE A 382 -4.34 -26.22 13.27
N GLU A 383 -4.49 -27.42 12.69
CA GLU A 383 -5.61 -28.31 12.96
C GLU A 383 -5.65 -28.72 14.44
N GLU A 384 -6.84 -28.88 15.01
CA GLU A 384 -7.04 -29.22 16.43
C GLU A 384 -6.38 -30.55 16.84
N THR A 385 -6.29 -31.49 15.91
CA THR A 385 -5.65 -32.78 16.10
C THR A 385 -4.13 -32.71 16.31
N VAL A 386 -3.50 -31.60 15.93
CA VAL A 386 -2.05 -31.39 16.09
C VAL A 386 -1.78 -30.82 17.47
N GLN A 387 -1.15 -31.59 18.32
CA GLN A 387 -0.78 -31.19 19.67
C GLN A 387 0.74 -31.27 19.83
N PHE A 388 1.32 -30.18 20.31
CA PHE A 388 2.74 -30.12 20.66
C PHE A 388 2.92 -30.38 22.13
N CYS A 389 4.01 -31.05 22.47
CA CYS A 389 4.43 -31.22 23.86
C CYS A 389 4.75 -29.85 24.49
N ARG A 390 5.58 -29.03 23.81
CA ARG A 390 5.99 -27.68 24.26
C ARG A 390 6.34 -26.76 23.07
N LEU A 391 5.37 -26.26 22.37
CA LEU A 391 5.60 -25.30 21.27
C LEU A 391 6.10 -23.96 21.82
N GLY A 392 7.32 -23.55 21.48
CA GLY A 392 7.92 -22.29 21.92
C GLY A 392 8.04 -21.25 20.82
N LEU A 393 8.21 -21.65 19.56
CA LEU A 393 8.35 -20.75 18.41
C LEU A 393 7.55 -21.27 17.22
N ALA A 394 6.74 -20.38 16.62
CA ALA A 394 6.07 -20.63 15.35
C ALA A 394 6.56 -19.64 14.31
N VAL A 395 7.03 -20.14 13.17
CA VAL A 395 7.44 -19.38 12.00
C VAL A 395 6.31 -19.45 10.95
N VAL A 396 5.91 -18.33 10.38
CA VAL A 396 4.89 -18.24 9.34
C VAL A 396 5.50 -17.63 8.08
N ASP A 397 5.58 -18.38 7.01
CA ASP A 397 6.12 -17.89 5.74
C ASP A 397 4.99 -17.32 4.84
N GLU A 398 5.27 -16.21 4.16
CA GLU A 398 4.34 -15.49 3.27
C GLU A 398 3.00 -15.11 3.94
N GLN A 399 3.08 -14.25 4.93
CA GLN A 399 1.95 -13.82 5.79
C GLN A 399 0.69 -13.39 5.04
N HIS A 400 0.81 -12.76 3.87
CA HIS A 400 -0.34 -12.27 3.10
C HIS A 400 -1.38 -13.36 2.76
N ARG A 401 -1.04 -14.64 2.96
CA ARG A 401 -1.93 -15.80 2.77
C ARG A 401 -2.49 -16.37 4.08
N PHE A 402 -2.05 -15.84 5.24
CA PHE A 402 -2.50 -16.29 6.56
C PHE A 402 -3.18 -15.15 7.32
N GLY A 403 -4.50 -15.26 7.52
CA GLY A 403 -5.28 -14.25 8.25
C GLY A 403 -5.01 -14.23 9.77
N VAL A 404 -5.46 -13.17 10.43
CA VAL A 404 -5.38 -12.99 11.89
C VAL A 404 -5.98 -14.17 12.67
N ALA A 405 -7.13 -14.71 12.18
CA ALA A 405 -7.78 -15.86 12.79
C ALA A 405 -6.92 -17.14 12.82
N GLN A 406 -6.02 -17.30 11.86
CA GLN A 406 -5.12 -18.46 11.81
C GLN A 406 -3.95 -18.31 12.80
N ARG A 407 -3.45 -17.09 13.00
CA ARG A 407 -2.46 -16.80 14.06
C ARG A 407 -3.03 -17.06 15.45
N ALA A 408 -4.26 -16.66 15.69
CA ALA A 408 -4.96 -16.92 16.96
C ALA A 408 -5.07 -18.43 17.27
N LYS A 409 -5.22 -19.27 16.26
CA LYS A 409 -5.20 -20.74 16.45
C LYS A 409 -3.82 -21.28 16.87
N LEU A 410 -2.72 -20.67 16.39
CA LEU A 410 -1.37 -21.02 16.86
C LEU A 410 -1.17 -20.65 18.33
N TRP A 411 -1.73 -19.53 18.78
CA TRP A 411 -1.64 -19.13 20.20
C TRP A 411 -2.33 -20.14 21.13
N ALA A 412 -3.43 -20.74 20.66
CA ALA A 412 -4.18 -21.73 21.42
C ALA A 412 -3.49 -23.11 21.53
N LYS A 413 -2.36 -23.33 20.82
CA LYS A 413 -1.62 -24.61 20.82
C LYS A 413 -0.75 -24.84 22.06
N SER A 414 -0.57 -23.84 22.89
CA SER A 414 0.26 -23.91 24.10
C SER A 414 -0.40 -23.20 25.27
N SER A 415 -0.08 -23.59 26.49
CA SER A 415 -0.56 -22.94 27.73
C SER A 415 -0.14 -21.46 27.80
N ASN A 416 1.07 -21.14 27.36
CA ASN A 416 1.53 -19.79 27.07
C ASN A 416 1.65 -19.64 25.55
N PRO A 417 1.28 -18.50 24.96
CA PRO A 417 1.40 -18.30 23.52
C PRO A 417 2.86 -18.41 23.09
N PRO A 418 3.15 -19.19 22.01
CA PRO A 418 4.49 -19.29 21.46
C PRO A 418 4.96 -17.94 20.89
N HIS A 419 6.26 -17.75 20.78
CA HIS A 419 6.82 -16.66 19.97
C HIS A 419 6.42 -16.84 18.51
N ILE A 420 6.13 -15.74 17.83
CA ILE A 420 5.73 -15.71 16.42
C ILE A 420 6.78 -14.96 15.61
N LEU A 421 7.31 -15.60 14.59
CA LEU A 421 8.15 -14.99 13.57
C LEU A 421 7.45 -15.09 12.22
N VAL A 422 7.00 -13.97 11.70
CA VAL A 422 6.36 -13.90 10.39
C VAL A 422 7.38 -13.50 9.35
N MET A 423 7.44 -14.19 8.23
CA MET A 423 8.33 -13.86 7.12
C MET A 423 7.56 -13.39 5.90
N THR A 424 8.11 -12.45 5.16
CA THR A 424 7.60 -12.07 3.84
C THR A 424 8.75 -11.83 2.86
N ALA A 425 8.58 -12.31 1.63
CA ALA A 425 9.48 -12.03 0.53
C ALA A 425 9.06 -10.81 -0.29
N THR A 426 7.87 -10.24 -0.02
CA THR A 426 7.48 -8.95 -0.56
C THR A 426 8.04 -7.84 0.32
N PRO A 427 8.98 -7.04 -0.18
CA PRO A 427 9.36 -5.82 0.52
C PRO A 427 8.13 -4.91 0.64
N ILE A 428 7.81 -4.53 1.86
CA ILE A 428 6.74 -3.58 2.17
C ILE A 428 7.44 -2.31 2.67
N PRO A 429 7.11 -1.13 2.13
CA PRO A 429 7.69 0.10 2.65
C PRO A 429 7.59 0.14 4.18
N ARG A 430 8.68 0.49 4.84
CA ARG A 430 8.78 0.43 6.31
C ARG A 430 7.66 1.18 7.01
N THR A 431 7.29 2.34 6.46
CA THR A 431 6.20 3.18 6.96
C THR A 431 4.84 2.51 6.86
N LEU A 432 4.59 1.83 5.74
CA LEU A 432 3.37 1.06 5.52
C LEU A 432 3.32 -0.16 6.45
N ALA A 433 4.43 -0.87 6.59
CA ALA A 433 4.55 -2.01 7.49
C ALA A 433 4.27 -1.62 8.95
N MET A 434 4.83 -0.51 9.43
CA MET A 434 4.60 0.03 10.77
C MET A 434 3.14 0.44 11.03
N THR A 435 2.37 0.67 9.98
CA THR A 435 0.97 1.06 10.08
C THR A 435 0.04 -0.14 9.93
N ILE A 436 0.26 -0.99 8.94
CA ILE A 436 -0.60 -2.16 8.66
C ILE A 436 -0.35 -3.30 9.66
N TYR A 437 0.92 -3.50 10.05
CA TYR A 437 1.32 -4.55 10.96
C TYR A 437 1.83 -3.97 12.28
N GLY A 438 1.14 -2.96 12.79
CA GLY A 438 1.59 -2.20 13.95
C GLY A 438 1.65 -2.98 15.26
N ASP A 439 1.06 -4.19 15.29
CA ASP A 439 1.17 -5.19 16.36
C ASP A 439 2.46 -6.02 16.23
N LEU A 440 3.15 -5.98 15.08
CA LEU A 440 4.40 -6.67 14.84
C LEU A 440 5.59 -5.72 14.98
N ASP A 441 6.65 -6.18 15.63
CA ASP A 441 7.96 -5.56 15.53
C ASP A 441 8.58 -5.91 14.18
N VAL A 442 9.17 -4.93 13.48
CA VAL A 442 9.64 -5.12 12.10
C VAL A 442 11.17 -5.21 12.06
N SER A 443 11.67 -6.30 11.52
CA SER A 443 13.08 -6.50 11.18
C SER A 443 13.26 -6.58 9.66
N VAL A 444 14.33 -5.96 9.15
CA VAL A 444 14.60 -5.89 7.71
C VAL A 444 15.97 -6.49 7.41
N ILE A 445 16.02 -7.43 6.45
CA ILE A 445 17.27 -7.89 5.84
C ILE A 445 17.42 -7.16 4.52
N ASP A 446 18.19 -6.10 4.53
CA ASP A 446 18.46 -5.18 3.43
C ASP A 446 19.78 -5.51 2.68
N GLU A 447 20.40 -6.65 3.00
CA GLU A 447 21.62 -7.15 2.38
C GLU A 447 21.36 -8.53 1.75
N LEU A 448 21.99 -8.77 0.61
CA LEU A 448 22.00 -10.10 -0.01
C LEU A 448 23.22 -10.91 0.45
N PRO A 449 23.12 -12.23 0.58
CA PRO A 449 24.26 -13.10 0.90
C PRO A 449 25.39 -12.96 -0.12
N PRO A 450 26.65 -13.12 0.31
CA PRO A 450 27.80 -13.01 -0.59
C PRO A 450 27.76 -14.03 -1.73
N GLY A 451 28.28 -13.66 -2.90
CA GLY A 451 28.35 -14.52 -4.09
C GLY A 451 27.14 -14.46 -5.02
N ARG A 452 26.08 -13.77 -4.63
CA ARG A 452 24.89 -13.58 -5.50
C ARG A 452 25.13 -12.45 -6.50
N LYS A 453 24.83 -12.70 -7.79
CA LYS A 453 24.93 -11.69 -8.83
C LYS A 453 23.62 -10.94 -9.00
N PRO A 454 23.64 -9.61 -9.19
CA PRO A 454 22.45 -8.85 -9.51
C PRO A 454 21.78 -9.38 -10.79
N ILE A 455 20.45 -9.40 -10.81
CA ILE A 455 19.69 -9.79 -12.00
C ILE A 455 19.71 -8.63 -12.99
N VAL A 456 20.11 -8.91 -14.24
CA VAL A 456 20.07 -7.91 -15.31
C VAL A 456 18.62 -7.83 -15.84
N THR A 457 17.97 -6.71 -15.59
CA THR A 457 16.62 -6.46 -16.09
C THR A 457 16.68 -5.68 -17.39
N LEU A 458 16.02 -6.16 -18.44
CA LEU A 458 16.02 -5.57 -19.78
C LEU A 458 14.57 -5.29 -20.21
N HIS A 459 14.35 -4.14 -20.82
CA HIS A 459 13.10 -3.80 -21.49
C HIS A 459 13.21 -4.08 -22.99
N LYS A 460 12.21 -4.75 -23.56
CA LYS A 460 12.06 -5.00 -24.99
C LYS A 460 10.63 -4.75 -25.45
N TYR A 461 10.50 -4.38 -26.71
CA TYR A 461 9.17 -4.26 -27.34
C TYR A 461 8.75 -5.57 -28.01
N ASP A 462 7.46 -5.75 -28.22
CA ASP A 462 6.85 -6.93 -28.84
C ASP A 462 7.36 -7.21 -30.28
N ASN A 463 7.82 -6.19 -31.02
CA ASN A 463 8.46 -6.35 -32.31
C ASN A 463 9.90 -6.94 -32.24
N GLN A 464 10.46 -7.14 -31.06
CA GLN A 464 11.82 -7.68 -30.84
C GLN A 464 11.83 -9.14 -30.38
N LEU A 465 10.70 -9.87 -30.45
CA LEU A 465 10.57 -11.24 -29.96
C LEU A 465 11.53 -12.21 -30.60
N THR A 466 11.83 -12.07 -31.90
CA THR A 466 12.76 -12.95 -32.61
C THR A 466 14.15 -12.94 -31.98
N SER A 467 14.67 -11.76 -31.66
CA SER A 467 15.99 -11.63 -31.00
C SER A 467 15.95 -12.16 -29.57
N LEU A 468 14.82 -12.02 -28.90
CA LEU A 468 14.60 -12.54 -27.53
C LEU A 468 14.63 -14.09 -27.57
N TYR A 469 13.92 -14.72 -28.45
CA TYR A 469 13.89 -16.19 -28.58
C TYR A 469 15.26 -16.78 -28.91
N GLN A 470 16.05 -16.12 -29.75
CA GLN A 470 17.45 -16.50 -29.98
C GLN A 470 18.29 -16.43 -28.70
N GLY A 471 18.09 -15.37 -27.87
CA GLY A 471 18.74 -15.24 -26.58
C GLY A 471 18.36 -16.35 -25.60
N ILE A 472 17.08 -16.72 -25.52
CA ILE A 472 16.59 -17.85 -24.70
C ILE A 472 17.24 -19.15 -25.15
N ARG A 473 17.25 -19.43 -26.46
CA ARG A 473 17.86 -20.64 -27.03
C ARG A 473 19.33 -20.77 -26.66
N LYS A 474 20.10 -19.67 -26.73
CA LYS A 474 21.50 -19.61 -26.31
C LYS A 474 21.68 -19.97 -24.81
N GLN A 475 20.79 -19.51 -23.95
CA GLN A 475 20.84 -19.86 -22.52
C GLN A 475 20.51 -21.34 -22.30
N ILE A 476 19.51 -21.87 -23.00
CA ILE A 476 19.12 -23.28 -22.87
C ILE A 476 20.23 -24.22 -23.42
N GLN A 477 20.92 -23.86 -24.49
CA GLN A 477 22.09 -24.60 -25.00
C GLN A 477 23.24 -24.63 -23.98
N GLN A 478 23.32 -23.70 -23.06
CA GLN A 478 24.25 -23.72 -21.94
C GLN A 478 23.76 -24.55 -20.73
N GLY A 479 22.70 -25.35 -20.91
CA GLY A 479 22.10 -26.19 -19.89
C GLY A 479 21.20 -25.46 -18.92
N ARG A 480 20.66 -24.25 -19.27
CA ARG A 480 19.82 -23.42 -18.40
C ARG A 480 18.35 -23.60 -18.69
N GLN A 481 17.53 -23.08 -17.79
CA GLN A 481 16.08 -23.10 -17.94
C GLN A 481 15.51 -21.68 -17.95
N ALA A 482 14.32 -21.53 -18.55
CA ALA A 482 13.65 -20.25 -18.70
C ALA A 482 12.19 -20.29 -18.25
N TYR A 483 11.72 -19.19 -17.67
CA TYR A 483 10.31 -18.91 -17.43
C TYR A 483 9.79 -17.95 -18.51
N ILE A 484 8.58 -18.21 -19.01
CA ILE A 484 7.82 -17.28 -19.85
C ILE A 484 6.46 -17.06 -19.22
N VAL A 485 6.18 -15.83 -18.80
CA VAL A 485 4.98 -15.48 -18.03
C VAL A 485 4.04 -14.63 -18.87
N PHE A 486 2.78 -15.05 -18.94
CA PHE A 486 1.67 -14.34 -19.55
C PHE A 486 0.82 -13.61 -18.49
N PRO A 487 0.25 -12.43 -18.79
CA PRO A 487 -0.63 -11.74 -17.86
C PRO A 487 -1.98 -12.46 -17.70
N VAL A 488 -2.62 -12.29 -16.54
CA VAL A 488 -4.01 -12.68 -16.30
C VAL A 488 -4.89 -11.45 -16.34
N ILE A 489 -6.01 -11.49 -17.06
CA ILE A 489 -7.00 -10.42 -17.12
C ILE A 489 -8.15 -10.77 -16.18
N LYS A 490 -8.30 -10.05 -15.07
CA LYS A 490 -9.31 -10.32 -14.03
C LYS A 490 -10.76 -10.34 -14.55
N GLU A 491 -11.05 -9.71 -15.67
CA GLU A 491 -12.41 -9.55 -16.20
C GLU A 491 -12.84 -10.66 -17.20
N SER A 492 -11.93 -11.51 -17.70
CA SER A 492 -12.29 -12.61 -18.59
C SER A 492 -11.36 -13.82 -18.47
N GLU A 493 -11.53 -14.60 -17.40
CA GLU A 493 -10.77 -15.84 -17.18
C GLU A 493 -10.78 -16.84 -18.35
N LYS A 494 -11.82 -16.82 -19.20
CA LYS A 494 -11.89 -17.65 -20.41
C LYS A 494 -10.95 -17.16 -21.52
N ARG A 495 -10.71 -15.84 -21.60
CA ARG A 495 -9.84 -15.21 -22.60
C ARG A 495 -8.37 -15.47 -22.26
N ASP A 496 -8.01 -15.37 -20.98
CA ASP A 496 -6.65 -15.58 -20.49
C ASP A 496 -6.13 -16.99 -20.72
N LEU A 497 -7.00 -17.99 -20.55
CA LEU A 497 -6.66 -19.38 -20.88
C LEU A 497 -6.43 -19.57 -22.38
N LYS A 498 -7.28 -18.95 -23.20
CA LYS A 498 -7.16 -19.03 -24.66
C LYS A 498 -5.88 -18.34 -25.14
N ASP A 499 -5.52 -17.21 -24.52
CA ASP A 499 -4.29 -16.46 -24.79
C ASP A 499 -3.05 -17.26 -24.36
N LEU A 500 -3.08 -17.91 -23.19
CA LEU A 500 -2.01 -18.80 -22.74
C LEU A 500 -1.89 -20.04 -23.62
N GLU A 501 -3.00 -20.71 -23.95
CA GLU A 501 -2.98 -21.92 -24.81
C GLU A 501 -2.48 -21.59 -26.20
N SER A 502 -2.95 -20.51 -26.79
CA SER A 502 -2.47 -20.03 -28.09
C SER A 502 -0.98 -19.68 -28.06
N GLY A 503 -0.56 -18.97 -26.99
CA GLY A 503 0.83 -18.61 -26.77
C GLY A 503 1.73 -19.84 -26.54
N PHE A 504 1.23 -20.86 -25.83
CA PHE A 504 1.94 -22.09 -25.57
C PHE A 504 2.16 -22.89 -26.83
N GLU A 505 1.15 -23.02 -27.69
CA GLU A 505 1.29 -23.69 -28.99
C GLU A 505 2.24 -22.91 -29.96
N ALA A 506 2.12 -21.58 -29.98
CA ALA A 506 3.06 -20.75 -30.73
C ALA A 506 4.52 -20.92 -30.24
N LEU A 507 4.73 -21.04 -28.95
CA LEU A 507 6.07 -21.28 -28.39
C LEU A 507 6.60 -22.67 -28.70
N LYS A 508 5.75 -23.70 -28.84
CA LYS A 508 6.16 -25.02 -29.34
C LYS A 508 6.64 -24.98 -30.80
N GLU A 509 5.98 -24.17 -31.64
CA GLU A 509 6.43 -23.96 -33.01
C GLU A 509 7.78 -23.21 -33.07
N VAL A 510 8.00 -22.27 -32.18
CA VAL A 510 9.27 -21.53 -32.06
C VAL A 510 10.40 -22.41 -31.49
N PHE A 511 10.09 -23.33 -30.59
CA PHE A 511 11.05 -24.22 -29.93
C PHE A 511 10.70 -25.70 -30.11
N PRO A 512 10.68 -26.23 -31.35
CA PRO A 512 10.25 -27.61 -31.63
C PRO A 512 11.21 -28.66 -31.06
N ASP A 513 12.43 -28.29 -30.78
CA ASP A 513 13.51 -29.11 -30.22
C ASP A 513 13.56 -29.11 -28.68
N LEU A 514 12.73 -28.29 -28.01
CA LEU A 514 12.72 -28.17 -26.58
C LEU A 514 11.43 -28.73 -25.98
N ARG A 515 11.54 -29.19 -24.71
CA ARG A 515 10.37 -29.64 -23.95
C ARG A 515 9.85 -28.47 -23.08
N LEU A 516 8.56 -28.20 -23.22
CA LEU A 516 7.87 -27.13 -22.50
C LEU A 516 6.91 -27.72 -21.50
N SER A 517 6.88 -27.15 -20.27
CA SER A 517 5.82 -27.33 -19.27
C SER A 517 4.90 -26.11 -19.27
N ARG A 518 3.66 -26.30 -18.83
CA ARG A 518 2.71 -25.20 -18.65
C ARG A 518 2.05 -25.24 -17.28
N VAL A 519 1.87 -24.08 -16.65
CA VAL A 519 1.20 -23.96 -15.35
C VAL A 519 0.28 -22.75 -15.32
N HIS A 520 -0.99 -22.96 -14.98
CA HIS A 520 -1.99 -21.89 -14.87
C HIS A 520 -3.00 -22.13 -13.74
N GLY A 521 -3.75 -21.09 -13.38
CA GLY A 521 -4.65 -21.09 -12.22
C GLY A 521 -5.70 -22.19 -12.19
N LYS A 522 -6.23 -22.62 -13.34
CA LYS A 522 -7.32 -23.61 -13.45
C LYS A 522 -6.86 -25.07 -13.42
N MET A 523 -5.58 -25.34 -13.49
CA MET A 523 -5.08 -26.71 -13.35
C MET A 523 -5.37 -27.23 -11.94
N LYS A 524 -5.66 -28.51 -11.83
CA LYS A 524 -5.76 -29.20 -10.54
C LYS A 524 -4.40 -29.19 -9.84
N SER A 525 -4.39 -29.16 -8.50
CA SER A 525 -3.15 -29.12 -7.72
C SER A 525 -2.15 -30.18 -8.13
N LYS A 526 -2.58 -31.42 -8.34
CA LYS A 526 -1.72 -32.52 -8.78
C LYS A 526 -1.08 -32.30 -10.15
N GLU A 527 -1.82 -31.74 -11.09
CA GLU A 527 -1.30 -31.45 -12.44
C GLU A 527 -0.25 -30.31 -12.37
N LYS A 528 -0.50 -29.29 -11.54
CA LYS A 528 0.47 -28.21 -11.30
C LYS A 528 1.77 -28.76 -10.71
N GLU A 529 1.65 -29.62 -9.71
CA GLU A 529 2.78 -30.25 -9.03
C GLU A 529 3.60 -31.10 -10.00
N GLU A 530 2.95 -31.87 -10.87
CA GLU A 530 3.62 -32.69 -11.85
C GLU A 530 4.40 -31.85 -12.87
N GLU A 531 3.78 -30.83 -13.46
CA GLU A 531 4.44 -29.93 -14.41
C GLU A 531 5.61 -29.16 -13.76
N MET A 532 5.43 -28.73 -12.50
CA MET A 532 6.51 -28.10 -11.74
C MET A 532 7.65 -29.08 -11.44
N ARG A 533 7.35 -30.33 -11.08
CA ARG A 533 8.37 -31.37 -10.84
C ARG A 533 9.20 -31.65 -12.09
N ARG A 534 8.57 -31.76 -13.25
CA ARG A 534 9.24 -31.94 -14.55
C ARG A 534 10.17 -30.77 -14.87
N PHE A 535 9.78 -29.55 -14.50
CA PHE A 535 10.63 -28.38 -14.68
C PHE A 535 11.79 -28.35 -13.67
N VAL A 536 11.53 -28.62 -12.40
CA VAL A 536 12.57 -28.67 -11.35
C VAL A 536 13.62 -29.76 -11.64
N SER A 537 13.19 -30.92 -12.13
CA SER A 537 14.10 -32.04 -12.50
C SER A 537 14.92 -31.76 -13.77
N GLY A 538 14.61 -30.67 -14.52
CA GLY A 538 15.27 -30.36 -15.78
C GLY A 538 14.75 -31.15 -16.99
N GLU A 539 13.70 -31.98 -16.82
CA GLU A 539 13.05 -32.67 -17.92
C GLU A 539 12.50 -31.72 -18.98
N THR A 540 11.98 -30.55 -18.51
CA THR A 540 11.53 -29.48 -19.38
C THR A 540 12.43 -28.26 -19.23
N GLN A 541 12.72 -27.57 -20.34
CA GLN A 541 13.67 -26.44 -20.39
C GLN A 541 12.96 -25.10 -20.26
N ILE A 542 11.69 -25.02 -20.67
CA ILE A 542 10.90 -23.80 -20.60
C ILE A 542 9.62 -24.08 -19.81
N LEU A 543 9.35 -23.26 -18.80
CA LEU A 543 8.06 -23.23 -18.10
C LEU A 543 7.25 -22.03 -18.56
N VAL A 544 6.11 -22.30 -19.19
CA VAL A 544 5.14 -21.28 -19.61
C VAL A 544 4.05 -21.18 -18.55
N ALA A 545 3.79 -19.99 -18.05
CA ALA A 545 2.83 -19.84 -16.96
C ALA A 545 2.10 -18.51 -16.96
N THR A 546 1.02 -18.46 -16.18
CA THR A 546 0.39 -17.23 -15.75
C THR A 546 0.99 -16.77 -14.40
N THR A 547 0.45 -15.74 -13.77
CA THR A 547 0.89 -15.20 -12.47
C THR A 547 0.95 -16.22 -11.31
N VAL A 548 0.48 -17.44 -11.51
CA VAL A 548 0.49 -18.53 -10.50
C VAL A 548 1.90 -18.93 -10.05
N ILE A 549 2.96 -18.56 -10.82
CA ILE A 549 4.37 -18.77 -10.41
C ILE A 549 4.79 -17.89 -9.22
N GLU A 550 3.95 -17.00 -8.74
CA GLU A 550 4.21 -16.23 -7.51
C GLU A 550 4.51 -17.14 -6.31
N VAL A 551 4.18 -18.43 -6.39
CA VAL A 551 4.39 -19.41 -5.32
C VAL A 551 5.79 -20.00 -5.38
N GLY A 552 6.62 -19.54 -4.57
CA GLY A 552 7.91 -19.86 -3.95
C GLY A 552 8.84 -20.99 -4.44
N VAL A 553 8.55 -21.70 -5.52
CA VAL A 553 9.39 -22.85 -5.96
C VAL A 553 10.79 -22.39 -6.38
N ASN A 554 11.80 -22.96 -5.74
CA ASN A 554 13.20 -22.70 -6.04
C ASN A 554 13.70 -23.56 -7.21
N VAL A 555 14.12 -22.95 -8.31
CA VAL A 555 14.77 -23.63 -9.44
C VAL A 555 16.12 -22.96 -9.72
N PRO A 556 17.22 -23.43 -9.08
CA PRO A 556 18.51 -22.76 -9.19
C PRO A 556 19.05 -22.65 -10.62
N ASN A 557 18.65 -23.60 -11.49
CA ASN A 557 19.07 -23.64 -12.90
C ASN A 557 18.29 -22.66 -13.81
N ALA A 558 17.15 -22.13 -13.36
CA ALA A 558 16.38 -21.15 -14.13
C ALA A 558 17.06 -19.78 -14.05
N SER A 559 17.63 -19.34 -15.16
CA SER A 559 18.39 -18.08 -15.25
C SER A 559 17.72 -17.01 -16.12
N VAL A 560 16.63 -17.33 -16.79
CA VAL A 560 15.92 -16.39 -17.67
C VAL A 560 14.46 -16.30 -17.24
N MET A 561 13.98 -15.07 -17.00
CA MET A 561 12.58 -14.74 -16.78
C MET A 561 12.13 -13.82 -17.91
N VAL A 562 11.12 -14.20 -18.64
CA VAL A 562 10.47 -13.37 -19.66
C VAL A 562 9.06 -13.08 -19.21
N ILE A 563 8.69 -11.80 -19.13
CA ILE A 563 7.36 -11.35 -18.75
C ILE A 563 6.75 -10.65 -19.97
N LEU A 564 5.78 -11.31 -20.59
CA LEU A 564 5.06 -10.79 -21.75
C LEU A 564 3.97 -9.82 -21.29
N ASP A 565 3.70 -8.79 -22.10
CA ASP A 565 2.76 -7.71 -21.74
C ASP A 565 3.03 -7.13 -20.32
N ALA A 566 4.29 -6.88 -19.99
CA ALA A 566 4.74 -6.43 -18.67
C ALA A 566 4.04 -5.16 -18.19
N GLN A 567 3.48 -4.34 -19.11
CA GLN A 567 2.68 -3.16 -18.77
C GLN A 567 1.41 -3.47 -17.99
N ARG A 568 0.94 -4.72 -17.98
CA ARG A 568 -0.27 -5.15 -17.27
C ARG A 568 -0.02 -5.58 -15.83
N PHE A 569 1.24 -5.68 -15.43
CA PHE A 569 1.64 -6.11 -14.09
C PHE A 569 1.91 -4.90 -13.17
N GLY A 570 1.61 -5.05 -11.89
CA GLY A 570 2.07 -4.13 -10.85
C GLY A 570 3.56 -4.30 -10.57
N LEU A 571 4.21 -3.25 -10.03
CA LEU A 571 5.64 -3.29 -9.69
C LEU A 571 5.99 -4.42 -8.73
N SER A 572 5.20 -4.62 -7.69
CA SER A 572 5.39 -5.70 -6.72
C SER A 572 5.33 -7.08 -7.37
N GLN A 573 4.43 -7.30 -8.35
CA GLN A 573 4.33 -8.56 -9.09
C GLN A 573 5.55 -8.76 -10.00
N LEU A 574 5.96 -7.73 -10.73
CA LEU A 574 7.17 -7.79 -11.58
C LEU A 574 8.41 -8.12 -10.74
N HIS A 575 8.54 -7.52 -9.56
CA HIS A 575 9.64 -7.80 -8.64
C HIS A 575 9.63 -9.24 -8.12
N GLN A 576 8.47 -9.76 -7.71
CA GLN A 576 8.32 -11.15 -7.28
C GLN A 576 8.67 -12.14 -8.39
N LEU A 577 8.21 -11.90 -9.62
CA LEU A 577 8.55 -12.72 -10.79
C LEU A 577 10.05 -12.65 -11.08
N ARG A 578 10.66 -11.46 -11.06
CA ARG A 578 12.11 -11.31 -11.22
C ARG A 578 12.88 -12.12 -10.18
N GLY A 579 12.44 -12.13 -8.92
CA GLY A 579 13.06 -12.90 -7.84
C GLY A 579 12.99 -14.43 -7.99
N ARG A 580 12.26 -14.95 -8.98
CA ARG A 580 12.24 -16.40 -9.28
C ARG A 580 13.50 -16.88 -10.00
N VAL A 581 14.27 -15.98 -10.58
CA VAL A 581 15.60 -16.26 -11.15
C VAL A 581 16.69 -15.63 -10.29
N GLY A 582 17.96 -15.87 -10.60
CA GLY A 582 19.08 -15.30 -9.85
C GLY A 582 19.39 -16.03 -8.53
N ARG A 583 18.95 -17.27 -8.37
CA ARG A 583 19.23 -18.08 -7.18
C ARG A 583 20.49 -18.96 -7.33
N GLY A 584 21.05 -19.07 -8.53
CA GLY A 584 22.31 -19.75 -8.80
C GLY A 584 23.50 -18.79 -8.86
N ALA A 585 24.73 -19.33 -8.92
CA ALA A 585 25.98 -18.56 -9.00
C ALA A 585 26.19 -17.85 -10.35
N LYS A 586 25.37 -18.16 -11.37
CA LYS A 586 25.52 -17.65 -12.73
C LYS A 586 24.62 -16.42 -12.96
N GLN A 587 25.02 -15.57 -13.96
CA GLN A 587 24.23 -14.39 -14.33
C GLN A 587 22.82 -14.76 -14.76
N SER A 588 21.82 -14.05 -14.24
CA SER A 588 20.42 -14.22 -14.59
C SER A 588 19.84 -12.96 -15.22
N PHE A 589 18.80 -13.14 -16.03
CA PHE A 589 18.19 -12.10 -16.83
C PHE A 589 16.68 -12.08 -16.60
N CYS A 590 16.12 -10.87 -16.47
CA CYS A 590 14.68 -10.62 -16.47
C CYS A 590 14.35 -9.72 -17.65
N ILE A 591 13.52 -10.17 -18.57
CA ILE A 591 13.16 -9.44 -19.78
C ILE A 591 11.69 -9.05 -19.69
N LEU A 592 11.44 -7.74 -19.64
CA LEU A 592 10.12 -7.14 -19.63
C LEU A 592 9.73 -6.83 -21.08
N VAL A 593 8.73 -7.51 -21.61
CA VAL A 593 8.24 -7.28 -22.97
C VAL A 593 6.97 -6.45 -22.91
N THR A 594 6.93 -5.34 -23.65
CA THR A 594 5.78 -4.42 -23.68
C THR A 594 5.37 -4.06 -25.10
N LYS A 595 4.18 -3.50 -25.24
CA LYS A 595 3.79 -2.79 -26.47
C LYS A 595 4.60 -1.49 -26.61
N TYR A 596 4.68 -0.98 -27.84
CA TYR A 596 5.40 0.25 -28.14
C TYR A 596 4.77 1.48 -27.47
N GLU A 597 3.44 1.57 -27.51
CA GLU A 597 2.70 2.67 -26.90
C GLU A 597 2.46 2.40 -25.41
N LEU A 598 3.14 3.16 -24.56
CA LEU A 598 3.00 3.10 -23.11
C LEU A 598 2.54 4.43 -22.55
N SER A 599 1.65 4.39 -21.57
CA SER A 599 1.34 5.57 -20.77
C SER A 599 2.60 6.03 -20.00
N ARG A 600 2.65 7.32 -19.64
CA ARG A 600 3.76 7.90 -18.87
C ARG A 600 4.00 7.16 -17.54
N GLU A 601 2.94 6.75 -16.88
CA GLU A 601 2.99 6.00 -15.63
C GLU A 601 3.57 4.58 -15.83
N THR A 602 3.09 3.89 -16.86
CA THR A 602 3.57 2.54 -17.20
C THR A 602 5.05 2.56 -17.57
N ARG A 603 5.48 3.55 -18.35
CA ARG A 603 6.90 3.72 -18.71
C ARG A 603 7.75 3.88 -17.46
N LYS A 604 7.35 4.76 -16.52
CA LYS A 604 8.05 4.91 -15.24
C LYS A 604 8.17 3.61 -14.46
N ARG A 605 7.11 2.78 -14.42
CA ARG A 605 7.16 1.45 -13.77
C ARG A 605 8.21 0.53 -14.38
N ILE A 606 8.27 0.48 -15.71
CA ILE A 606 9.24 -0.34 -16.42
C ILE A 606 10.66 0.19 -16.20
N ASP A 607 10.86 1.50 -16.26
CA ASP A 607 12.16 2.15 -16.04
C ASP A 607 12.69 1.83 -14.62
N ILE A 608 11.88 1.98 -13.58
CA ILE A 608 12.23 1.64 -12.20
C ILE A 608 12.68 0.18 -12.08
N MET A 609 11.97 -0.75 -12.72
CA MET A 609 12.34 -2.17 -12.70
C MET A 609 13.69 -2.45 -13.38
N CYS A 610 14.08 -1.65 -14.36
CA CYS A 610 15.37 -1.76 -15.04
C CYS A 610 16.52 -1.07 -14.27
N GLU A 611 16.22 -0.01 -13.53
CA GLU A 611 17.21 0.82 -12.83
C GLU A 611 17.67 0.21 -11.50
N THR A 612 16.76 -0.41 -10.74
CA THR A 612 17.08 -0.95 -9.43
C THR A 612 16.73 -2.43 -9.26
N ASN A 613 17.56 -3.12 -8.49
CA ASN A 613 17.29 -4.46 -7.99
C ASN A 613 16.75 -4.46 -6.55
N ASP A 614 16.79 -3.31 -5.86
CA ASP A 614 16.32 -3.20 -4.48
C ASP A 614 14.79 -3.26 -4.42
N GLY A 615 14.28 -4.31 -3.76
CA GLY A 615 12.86 -4.52 -3.61
C GLY A 615 12.17 -3.47 -2.73
N PHE A 616 12.88 -2.83 -1.79
CA PHE A 616 12.32 -1.76 -0.96
C PHE A 616 12.15 -0.48 -1.76
N GLU A 617 13.11 -0.10 -2.60
CA GLU A 617 12.99 1.04 -3.52
C GLU A 617 11.82 0.84 -4.50
N ILE A 618 11.67 -0.39 -5.04
CA ILE A 618 10.56 -0.74 -5.93
C ILE A 618 9.23 -0.63 -5.19
N ALA A 619 9.15 -1.11 -3.95
CA ALA A 619 7.93 -1.05 -3.16
C ALA A 619 7.54 0.39 -2.80
N GLU A 620 8.51 1.26 -2.48
CA GLU A 620 8.27 2.69 -2.26
C GLU A 620 7.80 3.40 -3.52
N ALA A 621 8.38 3.05 -4.67
CA ALA A 621 7.97 3.59 -5.96
C ALA A 621 6.55 3.13 -6.34
N ASP A 622 6.22 1.84 -6.11
CA ASP A 622 4.88 1.29 -6.33
C ASP A 622 3.83 2.04 -5.49
N LEU A 623 4.14 2.27 -4.21
CA LEU A 623 3.28 3.00 -3.29
C LEU A 623 3.05 4.46 -3.76
N LYS A 624 4.11 5.15 -4.23
CA LYS A 624 4.01 6.52 -4.75
C LYS A 624 3.24 6.64 -6.07
N LEU A 625 3.32 5.63 -6.94
CA LEU A 625 2.67 5.63 -8.25
C LEU A 625 1.19 5.26 -8.18
N ARG A 626 0.76 4.40 -7.26
CA ARG A 626 -0.65 3.99 -7.13
C ARG A 626 -1.56 5.10 -6.65
N GLY A 627 -1.04 6.08 -5.91
CA GLY A 627 -1.85 7.15 -5.32
C GLY A 627 -2.78 6.67 -4.18
N PRO A 628 -3.54 7.60 -3.56
CA PRO A 628 -4.34 7.31 -2.37
C PRO A 628 -5.59 6.42 -2.62
N GLY A 629 -6.00 6.22 -3.89
CA GLY A 629 -7.24 5.49 -4.23
C GLY A 629 -7.08 3.97 -4.41
N ASP A 630 -5.87 3.48 -4.67
CA ASP A 630 -5.63 2.08 -5.05
C ASP A 630 -5.04 1.21 -3.93
N LEU A 631 -5.13 1.64 -2.67
CA LEU A 631 -4.84 0.80 -1.51
C LEU A 631 -5.86 -0.34 -1.34
N GLU A 632 -6.81 -0.49 -2.28
CA GLU A 632 -7.76 -1.63 -2.32
C GLU A 632 -7.08 -3.01 -2.38
N GLY A 633 -5.83 -3.11 -2.82
CA GLY A 633 -5.02 -4.33 -2.68
C GLY A 633 -4.71 -4.70 -1.22
N THR A 634 -4.86 -3.78 -0.27
CA THR A 634 -4.73 -4.01 1.17
C THR A 634 -6.04 -4.46 1.83
N GLN A 635 -7.15 -4.55 1.10
CA GLN A 635 -8.40 -5.19 1.59
C GLN A 635 -8.19 -6.68 1.96
N GLN A 636 -7.12 -7.31 1.47
CA GLN A 636 -6.74 -8.66 1.94
C GLN A 636 -6.28 -8.69 3.40
N SER A 637 -5.89 -7.55 3.97
CA SER A 637 -5.58 -7.40 5.41
C SER A 637 -6.76 -6.88 6.23
N GLY A 638 -7.94 -6.64 5.62
CA GLY A 638 -9.14 -6.17 6.32
C GLY A 638 -9.11 -4.70 6.74
N MET A 639 -8.17 -3.90 6.22
CA MET A 639 -7.97 -2.51 6.63
C MET A 639 -8.20 -1.53 5.50
N ALA A 640 -9.32 -0.83 5.52
CA ALA A 640 -9.42 0.48 4.90
C ALA A 640 -9.04 1.53 5.97
N PHE A 641 -7.87 2.18 5.82
CA PHE A 641 -7.61 3.41 6.57
C PHE A 641 -8.43 4.53 5.93
N ASP A 642 -9.52 4.90 6.55
CA ASP A 642 -10.32 6.05 6.13
C ASP A 642 -9.62 7.34 6.63
N LEU A 643 -8.47 7.66 5.99
CA LEU A 643 -7.70 8.86 6.28
C LEU A 643 -8.30 10.03 5.52
N LYS A 644 -8.62 11.11 6.25
CA LYS A 644 -9.28 12.30 5.68
C LYS A 644 -8.31 13.23 4.94
N ILE A 645 -7.05 13.31 5.38
CA ILE A 645 -6.07 14.27 4.85
C ILE A 645 -4.67 13.68 4.67
N ALA A 646 -4.27 12.73 5.51
CA ALA A 646 -2.96 12.09 5.42
C ALA A 646 -2.94 11.02 4.33
N ASP A 647 -1.77 10.84 3.73
CA ASP A 647 -1.51 9.82 2.72
C ASP A 647 -0.26 9.04 3.15
N ILE A 648 -0.43 7.80 3.61
CA ILE A 648 0.67 6.97 4.12
C ILE A 648 1.78 6.80 3.07
N ALA A 649 1.40 6.79 1.78
CA ALA A 649 2.35 6.66 0.69
C ALA A 649 3.28 7.88 0.52
N ARG A 650 2.75 9.07 0.78
CA ARG A 650 3.46 10.34 0.58
C ARG A 650 4.00 10.93 1.87
N ASP A 651 3.35 10.64 2.99
CA ASP A 651 3.63 11.24 4.29
C ASP A 651 4.51 10.34 5.19
N GLY A 652 5.35 9.47 4.61
CA GLY A 652 6.15 8.48 5.34
C GLY A 652 7.00 9.06 6.48
N GLN A 653 7.61 10.22 6.30
CA GLN A 653 8.36 10.89 7.37
C GLN A 653 7.45 11.32 8.52
N LEU A 654 6.25 11.81 8.21
CA LEU A 654 5.26 12.16 9.24
C LEU A 654 4.75 10.93 9.99
N VAL A 655 4.57 9.79 9.32
CA VAL A 655 4.22 8.51 9.97
C VAL A 655 5.28 8.12 10.99
N GLN A 656 6.55 8.22 10.62
CA GLN A 656 7.66 7.91 11.52
C GLN A 656 7.69 8.86 12.71
N MET A 657 7.61 10.17 12.48
CA MET A 657 7.57 11.18 13.53
C MET A 657 6.39 10.98 14.49
N ALA A 658 5.21 10.70 13.94
CA ALA A 658 4.00 10.41 14.69
C ALA A 658 4.17 9.16 15.58
N ARG A 659 4.76 8.09 15.04
CA ARG A 659 5.04 6.85 15.78
C ARG A 659 6.04 7.08 16.91
N GLU A 660 7.12 7.81 16.67
CA GLU A 660 8.11 8.13 17.71
C GLU A 660 7.50 8.89 18.88
N GLN A 661 6.63 9.87 18.61
CA GLN A 661 5.93 10.60 19.67
C GLN A 661 4.91 9.69 20.39
N ALA A 662 4.14 8.90 19.66
CA ALA A 662 3.19 7.96 20.24
C ALA A 662 3.90 6.89 21.11
N GLN A 663 5.07 6.39 20.68
CA GLN A 663 5.86 5.43 21.45
C GLN A 663 6.33 6.02 22.79
N LYS A 664 6.82 7.28 22.80
CA LYS A 664 7.19 7.96 24.04
C LYS A 664 6.03 8.03 25.03
N ILE A 665 4.81 8.27 24.53
CA ILE A 665 3.61 8.31 25.39
C ILE A 665 3.31 6.93 25.97
N ILE A 666 3.31 5.88 25.13
CA ILE A 666 3.05 4.50 25.57
C ILE A 666 4.12 4.03 26.59
N ASP A 667 5.39 4.37 26.38
CA ASP A 667 6.47 4.03 27.31
C ASP A 667 6.34 4.74 28.66
N ALA A 668 5.88 6.00 28.62
CA ALA A 668 5.66 6.79 29.83
C ALA A 668 4.36 6.42 30.57
N ASP A 669 3.29 6.05 29.83
CA ASP A 669 1.97 5.71 30.37
C ASP A 669 1.42 4.41 29.75
N PRO A 670 2.02 3.24 30.06
CA PRO A 670 1.58 1.98 29.49
C PRO A 670 0.20 1.52 29.97
N THR A 671 -0.33 2.11 31.05
CA THR A 671 -1.67 1.82 31.61
C THR A 671 -2.76 2.75 31.09
N CYS A 672 -2.39 3.83 30.42
CA CYS A 672 -3.30 4.84 29.86
C CYS A 672 -4.17 5.53 30.93
N ASP A 673 -3.61 5.78 32.10
CA ASP A 673 -4.31 6.33 33.27
C ASP A 673 -3.65 7.59 33.89
N ARG A 674 -2.47 7.97 33.39
CA ARG A 674 -1.79 9.18 33.93
C ARG A 674 -2.54 10.46 33.57
N PRO A 675 -2.79 11.36 34.53
CA PRO A 675 -3.54 12.60 34.29
C PRO A 675 -2.93 13.52 33.22
N GLU A 676 -1.60 13.55 33.13
CA GLU A 676 -0.88 14.38 32.15
C GLU A 676 -1.17 14.01 30.69
N TYR A 677 -1.62 12.76 30.42
CA TYR A 677 -2.00 12.25 29.10
C TYR A 677 -3.52 12.11 28.92
N ALA A 678 -4.32 12.51 29.89
CA ALA A 678 -5.77 12.34 29.90
C ALA A 678 -6.44 12.87 28.62
N MET A 679 -6.02 14.06 28.13
CA MET A 679 -6.53 14.67 26.91
C MET A 679 -6.34 13.75 25.68
N LEU A 680 -5.18 13.09 25.57
CA LEU A 680 -4.88 12.17 24.47
C LEU A 680 -5.77 10.94 24.52
N TRP A 681 -5.94 10.36 25.72
CA TRP A 681 -6.78 9.18 25.92
C TRP A 681 -8.26 9.47 25.72
N GLU A 682 -8.74 10.64 26.12
CA GLU A 682 -10.12 11.08 25.87
C GLU A 682 -10.38 11.25 24.38
N ARG A 683 -9.48 11.92 23.65
CA ARG A 683 -9.60 12.09 22.20
C ARG A 683 -9.55 10.75 21.49
N LEU A 684 -8.65 9.85 21.87
CA LEU A 684 -8.57 8.50 21.31
C LEU A 684 -9.85 7.70 21.53
N ARG A 685 -10.47 7.79 22.71
CA ARG A 685 -11.76 7.18 23.03
C ARG A 685 -12.90 7.76 22.20
N ALA A 686 -12.91 9.08 21.98
CA ALA A 686 -13.89 9.74 21.13
C ALA A 686 -13.81 9.28 19.67
N LEU A 687 -12.60 9.17 19.12
CA LEU A 687 -12.37 8.68 17.74
C LEU A 687 -12.83 7.22 17.54
N ARG A 688 -12.78 6.39 18.59
CA ARG A 688 -13.26 4.99 18.54
C ARG A 688 -14.77 4.87 18.44
N LYS A 689 -15.52 5.80 19.02
CA LYS A 689 -17.00 5.79 18.98
C LYS A 689 -17.55 6.12 17.59
N THR A 690 -16.78 6.76 16.74
CA THR A 690 -17.14 7.19 15.38
C THR A 690 -16.81 6.15 14.29
N ASN A 691 -16.98 4.84 14.57
CA ASN A 691 -16.91 3.72 13.60
C ASN A 691 -15.55 3.34 12.99
N ILE A 692 -14.45 3.84 13.48
CA ILE A 692 -13.15 3.31 13.06
C ILE A 692 -12.80 2.12 13.96
N ASN A 693 -13.19 0.92 13.55
CA ASN A 693 -12.87 -0.31 14.30
C ASN A 693 -11.40 -0.72 14.08
N TRP A 694 -10.49 0.08 14.65
CA TRP A 694 -9.04 -0.14 14.61
C TRP A 694 -8.61 -1.42 15.34
N ALA A 695 -9.53 -2.03 16.10
CA ALA A 695 -9.28 -3.28 16.84
C ALA A 695 -9.42 -4.54 15.96
N ALA A 696 -10.04 -4.44 14.79
CA ALA A 696 -10.11 -5.56 13.83
C ALA A 696 -8.79 -5.78 13.05
N ILE A 697 -7.77 -4.99 13.37
CA ILE A 697 -6.48 -4.95 12.71
C ILE A 697 -5.47 -5.97 13.26
N SER A 698 -5.81 -6.59 14.38
CA SER A 698 -4.92 -7.53 15.09
C SER A 698 -5.32 -8.97 14.94
#